data_0b801f1e82cbd488cec39ecbb2a07f6e
#
_entry.id   0b801f1e82cbd488cec39ecbb2a07f6e
#
_cell.length_a   1.000
_cell.length_b   1.000
_cell.length_c   1.000
_cell.angle_alpha   90.00
_cell.angle_beta   90.00
_cell.angle_gamma   90.00
#
_symmetry.space_group_name_H-M   'P 1'
#
loop_
_entity.id
_entity.type
_entity.pdbx_description
1 polymer ?
#
loop_
_entity_poly.entity_id
_entity_poly.type
_entity_poly.pdbx_seq_one_letter_code
_entity_poly.pdbx_strand_id
1 'polypeptide(L)'
;PSDRRLVEYCCGPDSLLGRPSKDQSGCAVVRLTVDNDLTTEEGLQHAMEAVKSAPEGQYVHLWASMPCTAGSPWQAMNLHRHPGAREKIDKDIKTHEILMDNFVKVAEAVKERDGDVSIEWPTRCSLWKREKTVKAIEKFGLSKVDFFGCGAGLRSTRTGKPVKKPWTVATSSRAMLAALGKFHCCGEEDHEPCAGQETKRTENYTPRMAAAIHRALREQALSTRASVALSVMELGIDEHEEAIRNFEQMPDPEGHREKVGNGSLWCSMVTKTLHPSDPMRNHPGAKQAIDSELADLRSYPVWDEEAPVEAKQLANEQPEAHIARVFPIVGVKHWEDPTQHLWKARVVFEGSHVKTATGQWALFHDLGAVPSTMSACRAALAVYCLIPGAKLYQSDCVKAYVQAEMRGTPTYVRLPKAWWPPHWVGKYQDPVCRLLRALYGHPDAGNNWADKITNELKRLEFIEVEGWNAVFIKHYSKEHVVIFVLYVDDLVIAGSGRVEEIVAEVRNSIRMDEPAAMQKYLGVIHHIVGREANGERITEICFDMAAYFRSAIEDYLQISGSKLTKAASPYAPRVESEELDKLLATPGKLEKHAAHLVMKLMYGARMALPYLCIVVGRLSSQLTRWTADSDRRLHRIYCFLQDALEIKLTGTLSTADLKSFKLGAWPDADFNGDVHTTKSTSGYWLEVIGDQGRRFPLCWGARRQGSTTQCTAEAETVSLSSCVKNAAIPMQHLLETIFQREIACEVFEDNSACIAAIKRGYSPSLKHMMRTQRVSLGFLHEIFFEDEWDFDEEKKNPKMTLTKADTAIHRGDMFTKEVDPQRFAVCLDLIGMKRMDGGASSSKALALSRSGRWTWMLLLRRHARPRGSGVTRRNFLPGGKTALKSQPRGMWFSLI
;
A
#
# COMPACT_ATOMS: atom_id res chain seq x y z
N PRO A 1 23.47 4.45 4.77
CA PRO A 1 23.29 3.75 6.05
C PRO A 1 22.44 2.49 5.82
N SER A 2 22.83 1.37 6.42
CA SER A 2 22.06 0.13 6.32
C SER A 2 20.77 0.27 7.15
N ASP A 3 19.65 -0.16 6.58
CA ASP A 3 18.33 -0.10 7.24
C ASP A 3 18.11 -1.24 8.23
N ARG A 4 18.96 -2.29 8.15
CA ARG A 4 18.91 -3.48 8.99
C ARG A 4 20.30 -4.01 9.29
N ARG A 5 20.43 -4.70 10.40
CA ARG A 5 21.66 -5.37 10.83
C ARG A 5 21.40 -6.85 11.08
N LEU A 6 22.27 -7.70 10.53
CA LEU A 6 22.32 -9.12 10.82
C LEU A 6 23.55 -9.41 11.66
N VAL A 7 23.37 -9.97 12.85
CA VAL A 7 24.45 -10.46 13.70
C VAL A 7 24.48 -11.98 13.58
N GLU A 8 25.51 -12.53 12.90
CA GLU A 8 25.71 -13.96 12.76
C GLU A 8 26.51 -14.50 13.96
N TYR A 9 25.84 -15.23 14.83
CA TYR A 9 26.40 -15.81 16.06
C TYR A 9 26.89 -17.21 15.78
N CYS A 10 28.17 -17.46 16.02
CA CYS A 10 28.89 -18.72 15.72
C CYS A 10 28.91 -19.08 14.23
N CYS A 11 29.16 -18.13 13.35
CA CYS A 11 29.28 -18.40 11.92
C CYS A 11 30.71 -18.75 11.46
N GLY A 12 30.77 -19.36 10.26
CA GLY A 12 32.06 -19.53 9.57
C GLY A 12 32.55 -18.22 8.96
N PRO A 13 33.88 -18.03 8.79
CA PRO A 13 34.44 -16.81 8.20
C PRO A 13 33.96 -16.56 6.76
N ASP A 14 33.58 -17.63 6.05
CA ASP A 14 33.11 -17.62 4.67
C ASP A 14 31.59 -17.69 4.52
N SER A 15 30.81 -17.40 5.58
CA SER A 15 29.36 -17.45 5.54
C SER A 15 28.80 -16.63 4.37
N LEU A 16 27.87 -17.22 3.60
CA LEU A 16 27.22 -16.57 2.47
C LEU A 16 26.27 -15.42 2.88
N LEU A 17 25.83 -15.39 4.13
CA LEU A 17 24.98 -14.31 4.63
C LEU A 17 25.71 -12.96 4.69
N GLY A 18 27.03 -12.99 4.88
CA GLY A 18 27.84 -11.78 4.87
C GLY A 18 28.53 -11.49 3.54
N ARG A 19 28.30 -12.25 2.47
CA ARG A 19 28.86 -11.95 1.14
C ARG A 19 28.02 -10.91 0.40
N PRO A 20 28.68 -9.91 -0.23
CA PRO A 20 27.96 -8.91 -1.02
C PRO A 20 27.07 -9.55 -2.08
N SER A 21 25.78 -9.23 -2.06
CA SER A 21 24.81 -9.68 -3.04
C SER A 21 23.69 -8.63 -3.19
N LYS A 22 22.90 -8.73 -4.26
CA LYS A 22 21.73 -7.84 -4.46
C LYS A 22 20.72 -7.96 -3.33
N ASP A 23 20.51 -9.16 -2.79
CA ASP A 23 19.55 -9.40 -1.70
C ASP A 23 20.09 -8.91 -0.36
N GLN A 24 21.43 -8.88 -0.15
CA GLN A 24 22.08 -8.35 1.04
C GLN A 24 22.15 -6.82 1.06
N SER A 25 21.98 -6.14 -0.08
CA SER A 25 22.06 -4.68 -0.17
C SER A 25 21.19 -3.99 0.92
N GLY A 26 21.79 -3.03 1.64
CA GLY A 26 21.14 -2.34 2.76
C GLY A 26 21.16 -3.11 4.09
N CYS A 27 21.85 -4.25 4.20
CA CYS A 27 22.06 -5.01 5.42
C CYS A 27 23.51 -4.91 5.92
N ALA A 28 23.71 -4.37 7.11
CA ALA A 28 25.01 -4.49 7.80
C ALA A 28 25.13 -5.89 8.40
N VAL A 29 26.12 -6.67 8.00
CA VAL A 29 26.35 -8.01 8.55
C VAL A 29 27.56 -7.98 9.47
N VAL A 30 27.38 -8.37 10.72
CA VAL A 30 28.44 -8.55 11.72
C VAL A 30 28.59 -10.02 11.96
N ARG A 31 29.77 -10.56 11.67
CA ARG A 31 30.10 -11.97 11.85
C ARG A 31 30.83 -12.19 13.15
N LEU A 32 30.32 -13.08 13.99
CA LEU A 32 30.96 -13.55 15.21
C LEU A 32 31.48 -14.97 14.95
N THR A 33 32.75 -15.07 14.61
CA THR A 33 33.41 -16.31 14.22
C THR A 33 34.09 -16.96 15.41
N VAL A 34 34.80 -18.05 15.17
CA VAL A 34 35.63 -18.73 16.17
C VAL A 34 36.68 -17.80 16.78
N ASP A 35 37.17 -16.81 16.04
CA ASP A 35 38.15 -15.83 16.51
C ASP A 35 37.62 -14.92 17.64
N ASN A 36 36.33 -14.81 17.77
CA ASN A 36 35.67 -14.02 18.82
C ASN A 36 35.46 -14.80 20.12
N ASP A 37 35.73 -16.11 20.17
CA ASP A 37 35.50 -17.03 21.27
C ASP A 37 34.30 -16.69 22.17
N LEU A 38 33.10 -16.94 21.65
CA LEU A 38 31.82 -16.60 22.31
C LEU A 38 31.59 -17.42 23.61
N THR A 39 32.55 -18.25 24.04
CA THR A 39 32.52 -18.92 25.36
C THR A 39 33.15 -18.07 26.45
N THR A 40 33.83 -16.97 26.09
CA THR A 40 34.50 -16.05 27.03
C THR A 40 33.68 -14.79 27.28
N GLU A 41 34.03 -14.07 28.34
CA GLU A 41 33.38 -12.77 28.65
C GLU A 41 33.71 -11.71 27.56
N GLU A 42 34.95 -11.73 27.03
CA GLU A 42 35.39 -10.85 25.95
C GLU A 42 34.57 -11.09 24.66
N GLY A 43 34.39 -12.37 24.30
CA GLY A 43 33.53 -12.74 23.16
C GLY A 43 32.07 -12.34 23.36
N LEU A 44 31.55 -12.48 24.59
CA LEU A 44 30.20 -12.01 24.92
C LEU A 44 30.10 -10.48 24.78
N GLN A 45 31.09 -9.72 25.25
CA GLN A 45 31.09 -8.27 25.11
C GLN A 45 31.13 -7.85 23.64
N HIS A 46 31.93 -8.50 22.80
CA HIS A 46 31.91 -8.27 21.36
C HIS A 46 30.53 -8.51 20.73
N ALA A 47 29.86 -9.59 21.14
CA ALA A 47 28.51 -9.88 20.65
C ALA A 47 27.48 -8.83 21.13
N MET A 48 27.60 -8.39 22.37
CA MET A 48 26.74 -7.31 22.91
C MET A 48 26.98 -5.98 22.20
N GLU A 49 28.23 -5.65 21.91
CA GLU A 49 28.59 -4.44 21.16
C GLU A 49 28.08 -4.49 19.71
N ALA A 50 28.13 -5.65 19.07
CA ALA A 50 27.56 -5.85 17.74
C ALA A 50 26.05 -5.51 17.67
N VAL A 51 25.32 -5.70 18.77
CA VAL A 51 23.91 -5.34 18.90
C VAL A 51 23.74 -3.88 19.31
N LYS A 52 24.45 -3.44 20.37
CA LYS A 52 24.27 -2.11 20.96
C LYS A 52 24.76 -0.97 20.07
N SER A 53 25.79 -1.18 19.26
CA SER A 53 26.31 -0.20 18.29
C SER A 53 25.42 -0.03 17.05
N ALA A 54 24.32 -0.77 16.94
CA ALA A 54 23.35 -0.56 15.88
C ALA A 54 22.68 0.83 16.07
N PRO A 55 22.62 1.66 15.01
CA PRO A 55 21.90 2.94 15.06
C PRO A 55 20.49 2.79 15.59
N GLU A 56 19.97 3.83 16.22
CA GLU A 56 18.59 3.88 16.65
C GLU A 56 17.63 3.76 15.44
N GLY A 57 16.59 2.93 15.55
CA GLY A 57 15.67 2.64 14.45
C GLY A 57 16.20 1.68 13.38
N GLN A 58 17.44 1.17 13.50
CA GLN A 58 17.93 0.08 12.67
C GLN A 58 17.38 -1.26 13.19
N TYR A 59 16.66 -2.01 12.32
CA TYR A 59 16.20 -3.36 12.66
C TYR A 59 17.40 -4.30 12.88
N VAL A 60 17.43 -5.04 13.98
CA VAL A 60 18.51 -5.99 14.32
C VAL A 60 17.97 -7.41 14.34
N HIS A 61 18.67 -8.33 13.68
CA HIS A 61 18.36 -9.75 13.70
C HIS A 61 19.59 -10.56 14.15
N LEU A 62 19.41 -11.39 15.18
CA LEU A 62 20.42 -12.32 15.66
C LEU A 62 20.20 -13.69 15.02
N TRP A 63 21.15 -14.15 14.25
CA TRP A 63 21.12 -15.48 13.61
C TRP A 63 22.20 -16.37 14.19
N ALA A 64 21.81 -17.42 14.93
CA ALA A 64 22.71 -18.31 15.60
C ALA A 64 22.82 -19.66 14.89
N SER A 65 24.04 -20.02 14.50
CA SER A 65 24.44 -21.32 13.90
C SER A 65 25.44 -22.02 14.78
N MET A 66 25.10 -22.22 16.05
CA MET A 66 26.00 -22.83 17.02
C MET A 66 26.40 -24.27 16.63
N PRO A 67 27.64 -24.74 16.98
CA PRO A 67 28.09 -26.06 16.62
C PRO A 67 27.12 -27.17 17.03
N CYS A 68 26.67 -27.96 16.06
CA CYS A 68 25.69 -29.03 16.26
C CYS A 68 26.30 -30.42 16.40
N THR A 69 27.61 -30.53 16.42
CA THR A 69 28.38 -31.82 16.40
C THR A 69 27.98 -32.72 17.56
N ALA A 70 27.87 -32.17 18.78
CA ALA A 70 27.53 -32.96 19.99
C ALA A 70 26.09 -33.53 19.90
N GLY A 71 25.19 -32.85 19.19
CA GLY A 71 23.79 -33.26 19.00
C GLY A 71 23.52 -34.08 17.74
N SER A 72 24.52 -34.40 16.96
CA SER A 72 24.36 -35.18 15.73
C SER A 72 23.88 -36.61 16.02
N PRO A 73 22.87 -37.15 15.26
CA PRO A 73 22.45 -38.54 15.38
C PRO A 73 23.61 -39.57 15.21
N TRP A 74 24.67 -39.18 14.51
CA TRP A 74 25.85 -40.02 14.34
C TRP A 74 26.65 -40.25 15.63
N GLN A 75 26.49 -39.43 16.67
CA GLN A 75 27.18 -39.60 17.95
C GLN A 75 26.80 -40.89 18.68
N ALA A 76 25.57 -41.36 18.52
CA ALA A 76 25.14 -42.64 19.05
C ALA A 76 25.99 -43.81 18.45
N MET A 77 26.26 -43.77 17.13
CA MET A 77 27.12 -44.75 16.47
C MET A 77 28.59 -44.59 16.86
N ASN A 78 29.07 -43.33 16.99
CA ASN A 78 30.42 -43.06 17.41
C ASN A 78 30.70 -43.59 18.83
N LEU A 79 29.76 -43.42 19.77
CA LEU A 79 29.87 -43.99 21.13
C LEU A 79 29.89 -45.51 21.14
N HIS A 80 29.13 -46.16 20.26
CA HIS A 80 29.14 -47.61 20.13
C HIS A 80 30.46 -48.14 19.56
N ARG A 81 31.08 -47.40 18.59
CA ARG A 81 32.34 -47.83 17.93
C ARG A 81 33.57 -47.40 18.71
N HIS A 82 33.52 -46.29 19.42
CA HIS A 82 34.65 -45.67 20.11
C HIS A 82 34.17 -45.16 21.49
N PRO A 83 34.17 -45.97 22.54
CA PRO A 83 33.72 -45.55 23.88
C PRO A 83 34.45 -44.32 24.44
N GLY A 84 35.72 -44.09 24.05
CA GLY A 84 36.49 -42.89 24.42
C GLY A 84 35.99 -41.58 23.77
N ALA A 85 35.05 -41.62 22.81
CA ALA A 85 34.44 -40.45 22.24
C ALA A 85 33.50 -39.70 23.23
N ARG A 86 33.15 -40.34 24.36
CA ARG A 86 32.23 -39.76 25.35
C ARG A 86 32.77 -38.48 25.97
N GLU A 87 34.03 -38.46 26.36
CA GLU A 87 34.66 -37.29 26.96
C GLU A 87 34.62 -36.06 26.01
N LYS A 88 34.89 -36.29 24.74
CA LYS A 88 34.81 -35.24 23.71
C LYS A 88 33.36 -34.72 23.54
N ILE A 89 32.38 -35.63 23.49
CA ILE A 89 30.98 -35.28 23.38
C ILE A 89 30.52 -34.47 24.60
N ASP A 90 30.90 -34.88 25.80
CA ASP A 90 30.56 -34.20 27.05
C ASP A 90 31.23 -32.80 27.12
N LYS A 91 32.46 -32.66 26.59
CA LYS A 91 33.11 -31.34 26.43
C LYS A 91 32.36 -30.47 25.45
N ASP A 92 31.98 -30.97 24.27
CA ASP A 92 31.26 -30.24 23.25
C ASP A 92 29.88 -29.83 23.77
N ILE A 93 29.22 -30.64 24.62
CA ILE A 93 27.95 -30.30 25.26
C ILE A 93 28.12 -29.14 26.25
N LYS A 94 29.18 -29.17 27.09
CA LYS A 94 29.47 -28.06 28.02
C LYS A 94 29.72 -26.76 27.27
N THR A 95 30.49 -26.82 26.18
CA THR A 95 30.71 -25.65 25.31
C THR A 95 29.40 -25.13 24.76
N HIS A 96 28.53 -26.00 24.27
CA HIS A 96 27.19 -25.61 23.80
C HIS A 96 26.35 -24.92 24.90
N GLU A 97 26.40 -25.41 26.14
CA GLU A 97 25.64 -24.81 27.24
C GLU A 97 26.14 -23.40 27.62
N ILE A 98 27.46 -23.14 27.53
CA ILE A 98 28.02 -21.81 27.71
C ILE A 98 27.61 -20.89 26.54
N LEU A 99 27.69 -21.36 25.29
CA LEU A 99 27.25 -20.60 24.10
C LEU A 99 25.76 -20.24 24.17
N MET A 100 24.91 -21.14 24.69
CA MET A 100 23.47 -20.88 24.90
C MET A 100 23.23 -19.84 25.97
N ASP A 101 23.96 -19.88 27.09
CA ASP A 101 23.83 -18.85 28.14
C ASP A 101 24.20 -17.46 27.60
N ASN A 102 25.27 -17.36 26.84
CA ASN A 102 25.72 -16.11 26.24
C ASN A 102 24.82 -15.68 25.09
N PHE A 103 24.31 -16.61 24.28
CA PHE A 103 23.26 -16.33 23.27
C PHE A 103 22.03 -15.70 23.89
N VAL A 104 21.55 -16.21 25.03
CA VAL A 104 20.37 -15.68 25.72
C VAL A 104 20.56 -14.20 26.10
N LYS A 105 21.75 -13.83 26.63
CA LYS A 105 22.07 -12.44 26.97
C LYS A 105 22.07 -11.52 25.73
N VAL A 106 22.67 -11.98 24.63
CA VAL A 106 22.68 -11.21 23.37
C VAL A 106 21.29 -11.11 22.76
N ALA A 107 20.50 -12.18 22.83
CA ALA A 107 19.12 -12.20 22.35
C ALA A 107 18.22 -11.26 23.15
N GLU A 108 18.43 -11.12 24.46
CA GLU A 108 17.75 -10.11 25.30
C GLU A 108 18.01 -8.69 24.78
N ALA A 109 19.28 -8.36 24.53
CA ALA A 109 19.65 -7.04 24.01
C ALA A 109 19.05 -6.77 22.60
N VAL A 110 18.88 -7.81 21.77
CA VAL A 110 18.20 -7.70 20.48
C VAL A 110 16.69 -7.44 20.69
N LYS A 111 16.07 -8.13 21.65
CA LYS A 111 14.65 -7.96 21.95
C LYS A 111 14.31 -6.62 22.60
N GLU A 112 15.21 -6.06 23.38
CA GLU A 112 15.10 -4.68 23.92
C GLU A 112 15.03 -3.61 22.80
N ARG A 113 15.49 -3.97 21.60
CA ARG A 113 15.48 -3.12 20.41
C ARG A 113 14.39 -3.50 19.38
N ASP A 114 13.39 -4.26 19.79
CA ASP A 114 12.32 -4.80 18.91
C ASP A 114 12.87 -5.64 17.75
N GLY A 115 14.05 -6.21 17.91
CA GLY A 115 14.67 -7.08 16.94
C GLY A 115 14.20 -8.54 17.03
N ASP A 116 14.67 -9.37 16.11
CA ASP A 116 14.32 -10.77 16.04
C ASP A 116 15.51 -11.69 16.20
N VAL A 117 15.24 -12.93 16.65
CA VAL A 117 16.25 -13.95 16.88
C VAL A 117 15.93 -15.24 16.15
N SER A 118 16.98 -15.92 15.69
CA SER A 118 16.89 -17.22 15.01
C SER A 118 17.99 -18.17 15.49
N ILE A 119 17.65 -19.44 15.63
CA ILE A 119 18.58 -20.55 15.88
C ILE A 119 18.41 -21.56 14.75
N GLU A 120 19.51 -21.98 14.12
CA GLU A 120 19.51 -22.93 13.01
C GLU A 120 20.32 -24.19 13.36
N TRP A 121 19.68 -25.37 13.18
CA TRP A 121 20.34 -26.67 13.23
C TRP A 121 19.67 -27.70 12.33
N PRO A 122 20.33 -28.81 12.03
CA PRO A 122 19.68 -29.95 11.40
C PRO A 122 18.47 -30.42 12.23
N THR A 123 17.38 -30.78 11.56
CA THR A 123 16.09 -31.12 12.21
C THR A 123 16.22 -32.24 13.25
N ARG A 124 17.13 -33.22 13.03
CA ARG A 124 17.32 -34.34 13.94
C ARG A 124 18.42 -34.10 15.00
N CYS A 125 18.89 -32.88 15.20
CA CYS A 125 19.88 -32.53 16.20
C CYS A 125 19.27 -32.69 17.62
N SER A 126 19.94 -33.47 18.50
CA SER A 126 19.45 -33.70 19.88
C SER A 126 19.55 -32.44 20.76
N LEU A 127 20.34 -31.43 20.36
CA LEU A 127 20.43 -30.13 21.07
C LEU A 127 19.09 -29.38 21.13
N TRP A 128 18.16 -29.63 20.19
CA TRP A 128 16.82 -29.12 20.25
C TRP A 128 16.01 -29.47 21.51
N LYS A 129 16.43 -30.59 22.18
CA LYS A 129 15.75 -31.11 23.38
C LYS A 129 16.50 -30.75 24.68
N ARG A 130 17.61 -30.01 24.61
CA ARG A 130 18.36 -29.58 25.79
C ARG A 130 17.57 -28.51 26.55
N GLU A 131 17.62 -28.60 27.88
CA GLU A 131 16.86 -27.74 28.77
C GLU A 131 17.08 -26.23 28.48
N LYS A 132 18.36 -25.81 28.34
CA LYS A 132 18.71 -24.42 28.02
C LYS A 132 18.16 -23.97 26.66
N THR A 133 18.17 -24.82 25.65
CA THR A 133 17.61 -24.54 24.31
C THR A 133 16.10 -24.42 24.38
N VAL A 134 15.41 -25.32 25.08
CA VAL A 134 13.95 -25.29 25.26
C VAL A 134 13.55 -24.00 25.98
N LYS A 135 14.24 -23.67 27.09
CA LYS A 135 14.00 -22.40 27.81
C LYS A 135 14.24 -21.16 26.95
N ALA A 136 15.27 -21.15 26.11
CA ALA A 136 15.52 -20.03 25.19
C ALA A 136 14.40 -19.91 24.13
N ILE A 137 13.95 -21.02 23.54
CA ILE A 137 12.84 -21.07 22.60
C ILE A 137 11.57 -20.51 23.25
N GLU A 138 11.23 -20.93 24.45
CA GLU A 138 10.07 -20.46 25.21
C GLU A 138 10.21 -18.98 25.59
N LYS A 139 11.39 -18.58 26.10
CA LYS A 139 11.66 -17.21 26.53
C LYS A 139 11.47 -16.17 25.42
N PHE A 140 11.96 -16.47 24.23
CA PHE A 140 11.90 -15.55 23.08
C PHE A 140 10.73 -15.83 22.14
N GLY A 141 9.86 -16.81 22.45
CA GLY A 141 8.70 -17.16 21.66
C GLY A 141 9.06 -17.60 20.22
N LEU A 142 10.13 -18.44 20.09
CA LEU A 142 10.59 -18.87 18.79
C LEU A 142 9.69 -19.97 18.22
N SER A 143 9.19 -19.78 17.01
CA SER A 143 8.48 -20.79 16.23
C SER A 143 9.44 -21.54 15.32
N LYS A 144 9.20 -22.85 15.13
CA LYS A 144 10.06 -23.69 14.30
C LYS A 144 9.50 -23.85 12.89
N VAL A 145 10.39 -23.81 11.90
CA VAL A 145 10.09 -24.16 10.51
C VAL A 145 11.11 -25.20 10.03
N ASP A 146 10.58 -26.29 9.51
CA ASP A 146 11.36 -27.37 8.91
C ASP A 146 11.37 -27.20 7.38
N PHE A 147 12.54 -27.40 6.76
CA PHE A 147 12.68 -27.32 5.32
C PHE A 147 13.79 -28.23 4.79
N PHE A 148 13.88 -28.40 3.48
CA PHE A 148 14.82 -29.32 2.85
C PHE A 148 15.89 -28.59 2.03
N GLY A 149 17.14 -28.99 2.22
CA GLY A 149 18.30 -28.45 1.50
C GLY A 149 18.14 -28.56 -0.02
N CYS A 150 17.63 -29.66 -0.55
CA CYS A 150 17.38 -29.82 -1.98
C CYS A 150 16.39 -28.77 -2.51
N GLY A 151 15.33 -28.44 -1.76
CA GLY A 151 14.41 -27.36 -2.08
C GLY A 151 15.07 -25.97 -2.05
N ALA A 152 16.06 -25.80 -1.17
CA ALA A 152 16.90 -24.60 -1.13
C ALA A 152 18.05 -24.62 -2.17
N GLY A 153 18.09 -25.61 -3.08
CA GLY A 153 19.08 -25.72 -4.14
C GLY A 153 20.39 -26.39 -3.73
N LEU A 154 20.40 -27.14 -2.62
CA LEU A 154 21.58 -27.87 -2.17
C LEU A 154 21.83 -29.09 -3.07
N ARG A 155 23.02 -29.13 -3.67
CA ARG A 155 23.45 -30.23 -4.53
C ARG A 155 24.82 -30.75 -4.10
N SER A 156 25.05 -32.06 -4.28
CA SER A 156 26.36 -32.69 -4.09
C SER A 156 27.37 -32.11 -5.08
N THR A 157 28.52 -31.66 -4.58
CA THR A 157 29.62 -31.19 -5.41
C THR A 157 30.29 -32.31 -6.21
N ARG A 158 30.08 -33.56 -5.80
CA ARG A 158 30.65 -34.77 -6.42
C ARG A 158 29.79 -35.32 -7.55
N THR A 159 28.46 -35.39 -7.32
CA THR A 159 27.53 -36.07 -8.25
C THR A 159 26.55 -35.12 -8.95
N GLY A 160 26.46 -33.87 -8.50
CA GLY A 160 25.44 -32.90 -8.95
C GLY A 160 23.99 -33.21 -8.52
N LYS A 161 23.76 -34.36 -7.88
CA LYS A 161 22.45 -34.78 -7.40
C LYS A 161 21.96 -33.90 -6.24
N PRO A 162 20.64 -33.68 -6.05
CA PRO A 162 20.11 -32.95 -4.93
C PRO A 162 20.42 -33.65 -3.61
N VAL A 163 20.75 -32.89 -2.56
CA VAL A 163 21.00 -33.40 -1.21
C VAL A 163 19.79 -33.06 -0.32
N LYS A 164 19.10 -34.09 0.13
CA LYS A 164 17.95 -33.96 1.04
C LYS A 164 18.42 -33.78 2.47
N LYS A 165 18.99 -32.60 2.80
CA LYS A 165 19.39 -32.27 4.17
C LYS A 165 18.23 -31.54 4.86
N PRO A 166 17.58 -32.14 5.89
CA PRO A 166 16.53 -31.47 6.64
C PRO A 166 17.16 -30.48 7.62
N TRP A 167 16.71 -29.21 7.55
CA TRP A 167 17.03 -28.13 8.44
C TRP A 167 15.80 -27.68 9.24
N THR A 168 16.04 -27.22 10.45
CA THR A 168 15.06 -26.55 11.29
C THR A 168 15.63 -25.20 11.70
N VAL A 169 14.82 -24.16 11.54
CA VAL A 169 15.09 -22.83 12.09
C VAL A 169 14.00 -22.50 13.11
N ALA A 170 14.43 -22.17 14.34
CA ALA A 170 13.56 -21.59 15.35
C ALA A 170 13.74 -20.08 15.34
N THR A 171 12.69 -19.32 15.11
CA THR A 171 12.79 -17.86 14.91
C THR A 171 11.57 -17.10 15.46
N SER A 172 11.78 -15.86 15.89
CA SER A 172 10.71 -14.93 16.25
C SER A 172 10.20 -14.12 15.03
N SER A 173 10.90 -14.16 13.88
CA SER A 173 10.53 -13.41 12.68
C SER A 173 9.52 -14.17 11.83
N ARG A 174 8.35 -13.57 11.60
CA ARG A 174 7.28 -14.13 10.74
C ARG A 174 7.72 -14.23 9.28
N ALA A 175 8.40 -13.21 8.79
CA ALA A 175 8.92 -13.20 7.42
C ALA A 175 9.91 -14.35 7.18
N MET A 176 10.73 -14.68 8.21
CA MET A 176 11.68 -15.79 8.14
C MET A 176 10.97 -17.15 8.08
N LEU A 177 9.94 -17.37 8.92
CA LEU A 177 9.11 -18.59 8.86
C LEU A 177 8.48 -18.78 7.47
N ALA A 178 7.87 -17.73 6.92
CA ALA A 178 7.24 -17.76 5.61
C ALA A 178 8.24 -17.99 4.47
N ALA A 179 9.44 -17.38 4.54
CA ALA A 179 10.44 -17.51 3.48
C ALA A 179 11.09 -18.90 3.43
N LEU A 180 11.43 -19.48 4.61
CA LEU A 180 12.08 -20.78 4.70
C LEU A 180 11.10 -21.94 4.52
N GLY A 181 9.85 -21.81 4.97
CA GLY A 181 8.79 -22.81 4.79
C GLY A 181 8.48 -23.15 3.33
N LYS A 182 8.87 -22.30 2.38
CA LYS A 182 8.72 -22.54 0.93
C LYS A 182 9.70 -23.57 0.36
N PHE A 183 10.73 -23.98 1.11
CA PHE A 183 11.74 -24.93 0.63
C PHE A 183 11.32 -26.39 0.87
N HIS A 184 10.29 -26.84 0.15
CA HIS A 184 9.89 -28.24 0.12
C HIS A 184 10.91 -29.08 -0.61
N CYS A 185 10.82 -30.42 -0.45
CA CYS A 185 11.66 -31.34 -1.21
C CYS A 185 11.44 -31.12 -2.71
N CYS A 186 12.52 -31.16 -3.51
CA CYS A 186 12.48 -30.92 -4.95
C CYS A 186 11.67 -31.95 -5.75
N GLY A 187 11.28 -33.08 -5.12
CA GLY A 187 10.51 -34.14 -5.78
C GLY A 187 11.34 -35.09 -6.67
N GLU A 188 12.65 -34.83 -6.84
CA GLU A 188 13.53 -35.78 -7.55
C GLU A 188 13.63 -37.09 -6.74
N GLU A 189 13.52 -38.25 -7.39
CA GLU A 189 13.51 -39.56 -6.71
C GLU A 189 14.91 -39.90 -6.15
N ASP A 190 15.97 -39.51 -6.84
CA ASP A 190 17.38 -39.85 -6.51
C ASP A 190 18.11 -38.67 -5.80
N HIS A 191 18.19 -38.76 -4.48
CA HIS A 191 18.93 -37.81 -3.64
C HIS A 191 20.25 -38.39 -3.18
N GLU A 192 21.33 -37.57 -3.22
CA GLU A 192 22.58 -37.93 -2.59
C GLU A 192 22.46 -37.92 -1.05
N PRO A 193 22.86 -38.99 -0.35
CA PRO A 193 22.85 -39.00 1.11
C PRO A 193 23.78 -37.96 1.72
N CYS A 194 23.28 -37.19 2.71
CA CYS A 194 24.12 -36.28 3.49
C CYS A 194 24.94 -37.04 4.53
N ALA A 195 26.00 -37.74 4.08
CA ALA A 195 26.89 -38.56 4.92
C ALA A 195 28.36 -38.38 4.56
N GLY A 196 29.26 -38.67 5.50
CA GLY A 196 30.71 -38.64 5.29
C GLY A 196 31.20 -37.22 4.90
N GLN A 197 31.94 -37.12 3.80
CA GLN A 197 32.49 -35.84 3.32
C GLN A 197 31.42 -34.86 2.86
N GLU A 198 30.24 -35.33 2.40
CA GLU A 198 29.15 -34.47 2.01
C GLU A 198 28.57 -33.71 3.23
N THR A 199 28.63 -34.23 4.43
CA THR A 199 28.22 -33.51 5.65
C THR A 199 29.01 -32.22 5.83
N LYS A 200 30.34 -32.26 5.67
CA LYS A 200 31.21 -31.09 5.80
C LYS A 200 31.03 -30.10 4.63
N ARG A 201 30.90 -30.61 3.40
CA ARG A 201 30.70 -29.79 2.20
C ARG A 201 29.36 -29.06 2.19
N THR A 202 28.36 -29.58 2.90
CA THR A 202 27.01 -29.01 3.00
C THR A 202 26.78 -28.26 4.31
N GLU A 203 27.80 -27.83 5.04
CA GLU A 203 27.71 -26.99 6.23
C GLU A 203 27.29 -25.55 5.86
N ASN A 204 27.72 -25.06 4.71
CA ASN A 204 27.40 -23.72 4.24
C ASN A 204 25.98 -23.64 3.64
N TYR A 205 25.35 -22.51 3.79
CA TYR A 205 24.07 -22.20 3.15
C TYR A 205 24.22 -22.16 1.63
N THR A 206 23.13 -22.42 0.93
CA THR A 206 23.09 -22.21 -0.53
C THR A 206 22.88 -20.72 -0.84
N PRO A 207 23.29 -20.23 -2.02
CA PRO A 207 22.98 -18.85 -2.45
C PRO A 207 21.47 -18.55 -2.44
N ARG A 208 20.63 -19.56 -2.77
CA ARG A 208 19.17 -19.44 -2.75
C ARG A 208 18.62 -19.27 -1.33
N MET A 209 19.19 -20.00 -0.37
CA MET A 209 18.84 -19.88 1.04
C MET A 209 19.28 -18.52 1.60
N ALA A 210 20.52 -18.11 1.34
CA ALA A 210 21.04 -16.80 1.77
C ALA A 210 20.19 -15.64 1.21
N ALA A 211 19.82 -15.72 -0.06
CA ALA A 211 18.92 -14.75 -0.69
C ALA A 211 17.53 -14.71 -0.04
N ALA A 212 16.97 -15.87 0.33
CA ALA A 212 15.68 -15.95 1.00
C ALA A 212 15.73 -15.33 2.40
N ILE A 213 16.80 -15.61 3.17
CA ILE A 213 17.05 -15.03 4.48
C ILE A 213 17.14 -13.50 4.37
N HIS A 214 17.94 -12.96 3.45
CA HIS A 214 18.04 -11.50 3.28
C HIS A 214 16.75 -10.83 2.82
N ARG A 215 15.94 -11.49 1.99
CA ARG A 215 14.61 -11.00 1.63
C ARG A 215 13.68 -10.98 2.85
N ALA A 216 13.70 -12.04 3.67
CA ALA A 216 12.92 -12.10 4.90
C ALA A 216 13.34 -11.01 5.91
N LEU A 217 14.64 -10.76 6.07
CA LEU A 217 15.15 -9.67 6.90
C LEU A 217 14.68 -8.31 6.41
N ARG A 218 14.66 -8.10 5.10
CA ARG A 218 14.13 -6.85 4.50
C ARG A 218 12.63 -6.70 4.71
N GLU A 219 11.88 -7.75 4.50
CA GLU A 219 10.43 -7.79 4.70
C GLU A 219 10.08 -7.54 6.17
N GLN A 220 10.79 -8.19 7.10
CA GLN A 220 10.60 -8.01 8.53
C GLN A 220 10.97 -6.59 8.97
N ALA A 221 12.10 -6.05 8.52
CA ALA A 221 12.49 -4.67 8.80
C ALA A 221 11.47 -3.65 8.28
N LEU A 222 10.89 -3.89 7.11
CA LEU A 222 9.82 -3.09 6.55
C LEU A 222 8.52 -3.27 7.34
N SER A 223 8.20 -4.48 7.77
CA SER A 223 7.03 -4.78 8.61
C SER A 223 7.16 -4.16 10.00
N THR A 224 8.32 -4.25 10.65
CA THR A 224 8.58 -3.60 11.94
C THR A 224 8.51 -2.07 11.81
N ARG A 225 9.05 -1.51 10.75
CA ARG A 225 8.92 -0.09 10.42
C ARG A 225 7.51 0.28 9.97
N ALA A 226 6.83 -0.58 9.23
CA ALA A 226 5.43 -0.40 8.85
C ALA A 226 4.50 -0.64 10.04
N SER A 227 4.82 -1.50 11.01
CA SER A 227 4.05 -1.63 12.26
C SER A 227 4.26 -0.43 13.18
N VAL A 228 5.47 0.13 13.23
CA VAL A 228 5.75 1.42 13.86
C VAL A 228 5.12 2.55 13.04
N ALA A 229 5.13 2.50 11.71
CA ALA A 229 4.49 3.46 10.83
C ALA A 229 2.98 3.19 10.67
N LEU A 230 2.49 1.96 10.79
CA LEU A 230 1.08 1.60 10.81
C LEU A 230 0.45 1.80 12.19
N SER A 231 1.16 1.61 13.29
CA SER A 231 0.70 2.11 14.59
C SER A 231 0.71 3.64 14.64
N VAL A 232 1.60 4.30 13.92
CA VAL A 232 1.58 5.76 13.67
C VAL A 232 0.60 6.13 12.56
N MET A 233 0.31 5.26 11.58
CA MET A 233 -0.66 5.47 10.49
C MET A 233 -2.08 5.04 10.86
N GLU A 234 -2.29 4.00 11.64
CA GLU A 234 -3.59 3.69 12.27
C GLU A 234 -3.97 4.77 13.28
N LEU A 235 -3.02 5.31 14.02
CA LEU A 235 -3.19 6.50 14.83
C LEU A 235 -3.41 7.75 13.94
N GLY A 236 -2.70 7.90 12.83
CA GLY A 236 -2.77 9.05 11.92
C GLY A 236 -3.99 9.08 10.99
N ILE A 237 -4.51 7.93 10.56
CA ILE A 237 -5.72 7.85 9.71
C ILE A 237 -6.96 8.12 10.55
N ASP A 238 -7.06 7.53 11.73
CA ASP A 238 -8.13 7.78 12.68
C ASP A 238 -8.10 9.22 13.22
N GLU A 239 -6.94 9.77 13.51
CA GLU A 239 -6.78 11.16 13.92
C GLU A 239 -7.19 12.13 12.82
N HIS A 240 -6.91 11.80 11.56
CA HIS A 240 -7.26 12.63 10.42
C HIS A 240 -8.73 12.53 10.06
N GLU A 241 -9.30 11.33 10.02
CA GLU A 241 -10.74 11.15 9.81
C GLU A 241 -11.55 11.79 10.93
N GLU A 242 -11.04 11.75 12.15
CA GLU A 242 -11.71 12.35 13.28
C GLU A 242 -11.56 13.87 13.33
N ALA A 243 -10.39 14.42 13.01
CA ALA A 243 -10.21 15.85 12.78
C ALA A 243 -11.15 16.37 11.67
N ILE A 244 -11.34 15.55 10.66
CA ILE A 244 -12.20 15.83 9.52
C ILE A 244 -13.69 15.74 9.91
N ARG A 245 -14.13 14.70 10.66
CA ARG A 245 -15.52 14.58 11.16
C ARG A 245 -15.93 15.74 12.07
N ASN A 246 -14.99 16.26 12.83
CA ASN A 246 -15.22 17.40 13.72
C ASN A 246 -15.31 18.73 12.98
N PHE A 247 -14.69 18.82 11.80
CA PHE A 247 -14.85 20.00 10.93
C PHE A 247 -16.28 20.12 10.38
N GLU A 248 -16.97 19.00 10.17
CA GLU A 248 -18.36 18.95 9.68
C GLU A 248 -19.42 19.39 10.70
N GLN A 249 -19.10 19.33 11.98
CA GLN A 249 -19.98 19.85 13.04
C GLN A 249 -19.88 21.37 13.23
N MET A 250 -18.98 22.02 12.48
CA MET A 250 -18.93 23.49 12.44
C MET A 250 -19.99 24.03 11.47
N PRO A 251 -20.69 25.12 11.81
CA PRO A 251 -21.63 25.75 10.89
C PRO A 251 -20.93 26.16 9.59
N ASP A 252 -21.66 25.99 8.48
CA ASP A 252 -21.17 26.29 7.13
C ASP A 252 -20.50 27.67 7.07
N PRO A 253 -19.24 27.76 6.60
CA PRO A 253 -18.51 29.03 6.52
C PRO A 253 -19.21 30.10 5.67
N GLU A 254 -20.10 29.68 4.76
CA GLU A 254 -20.86 30.62 3.94
C GLU A 254 -22.08 31.28 4.67
N GLY A 255 -22.58 30.62 5.73
CA GLY A 255 -23.68 31.20 6.54
C GLY A 255 -23.22 32.20 7.60
N HIS A 256 -21.93 32.34 7.84
CA HIS A 256 -21.40 33.15 8.94
C HIS A 256 -20.37 34.18 8.49
N ARG A 257 -20.78 35.07 7.60
CA ARG A 257 -20.01 36.30 7.31
C ARG A 257 -20.37 37.46 8.25
N GLU A 258 -20.40 37.21 9.52
CA GLU A 258 -20.25 38.30 10.49
C GLU A 258 -18.77 38.45 10.83
N LYS A 259 -18.26 39.67 10.64
CA LYS A 259 -16.94 40.06 11.07
C LYS A 259 -16.83 40.02 12.59
N VAL A 260 -16.59 38.85 13.14
CA VAL A 260 -16.13 38.74 14.51
C VAL A 260 -14.62 38.61 14.45
N GLY A 261 -13.96 39.70 14.74
CA GLY A 261 -12.53 39.76 14.94
C GLY A 261 -12.14 38.95 16.16
N ASN A 262 -11.81 37.70 15.99
CA ASN A 262 -10.93 36.94 16.88
C ASN A 262 -10.41 35.75 16.07
N GLY A 263 -9.12 35.79 15.77
CA GLY A 263 -8.41 34.83 14.94
C GLY A 263 -8.20 33.43 15.56
N SER A 264 -9.15 32.95 16.39
CA SER A 264 -9.03 31.69 17.07
C SER A 264 -9.95 30.57 16.53
N LEU A 265 -10.78 30.84 15.52
CA LEU A 265 -11.81 29.89 15.03
C LEU A 265 -11.40 29.05 13.82
N TRP A 266 -10.16 29.14 13.37
CA TRP A 266 -9.66 28.42 12.17
C TRP A 266 -8.50 27.49 12.44
N CYS A 267 -8.30 27.13 13.71
CA CYS A 267 -7.31 26.10 14.02
C CYS A 267 -7.82 24.75 13.54
N SER A 268 -7.04 24.06 12.73
CA SER A 268 -7.29 22.68 12.36
C SER A 268 -7.42 21.84 13.63
N MET A 269 -8.54 21.18 13.83
CA MET A 269 -8.82 20.38 15.02
C MET A 269 -7.86 19.21 15.08
N VAL A 270 -6.81 19.33 15.88
CA VAL A 270 -5.80 18.30 16.07
C VAL A 270 -6.22 17.39 17.22
N THR A 271 -6.35 16.09 16.94
CA THR A 271 -6.46 15.07 17.98
C THR A 271 -5.06 14.66 18.42
N LYS A 272 -4.68 14.95 19.64
CA LYS A 272 -3.43 14.46 20.23
C LYS A 272 -3.65 13.12 20.88
N THR A 273 -3.09 12.06 20.33
CA THR A 273 -3.01 10.76 20.99
C THR A 273 -1.99 10.79 22.10
N LEU A 274 -2.37 10.36 23.29
CA LEU A 274 -1.52 10.38 24.47
C LEU A 274 -0.72 9.08 24.58
N HIS A 275 0.61 9.22 24.58
CA HIS A 275 1.48 8.09 24.87
C HIS A 275 1.13 7.43 26.23
N PRO A 276 1.29 6.10 26.42
CA PRO A 276 1.00 5.43 27.70
C PRO A 276 1.64 6.08 28.93
N SER A 277 2.83 6.68 28.78
CA SER A 277 3.53 7.41 29.84
C SER A 277 3.18 8.89 29.98
N ASP A 278 2.29 9.43 29.13
CA ASP A 278 1.93 10.85 29.19
C ASP A 278 1.16 11.15 30.48
N PRO A 279 1.63 12.14 31.30
CA PRO A 279 0.95 12.52 32.53
C PRO A 279 -0.52 12.91 32.35
N MET A 280 -0.90 13.42 31.19
CA MET A 280 -2.27 13.81 30.89
C MET A 280 -3.25 12.61 30.88
N ARG A 281 -2.79 11.38 30.73
CA ARG A 281 -3.65 10.20 30.90
C ARG A 281 -4.26 10.05 32.29
N ASN A 282 -3.69 10.75 33.28
CA ASN A 282 -4.27 10.80 34.65
C ASN A 282 -5.36 11.88 34.79
N HIS A 283 -5.57 12.70 33.76
CA HIS A 283 -6.62 13.73 33.77
C HIS A 283 -8.02 13.08 33.95
N PRO A 284 -8.93 13.70 34.75
CA PRO A 284 -10.29 13.17 34.93
C PRO A 284 -11.04 12.88 33.63
N GLY A 285 -10.91 13.75 32.61
CA GLY A 285 -11.50 13.57 31.29
C GLY A 285 -11.01 12.32 30.57
N ALA A 286 -9.71 12.00 30.67
CA ALA A 286 -9.14 10.77 30.09
C ALA A 286 -9.74 9.52 30.76
N LYS A 287 -9.87 9.53 32.09
CA LYS A 287 -10.48 8.42 32.85
C LYS A 287 -11.96 8.26 32.48
N GLN A 288 -12.70 9.36 32.45
CA GLN A 288 -14.10 9.35 32.08
C GLN A 288 -14.31 8.82 30.63
N ALA A 289 -13.45 9.19 29.69
CA ALA A 289 -13.52 8.67 28.33
C ALA A 289 -13.26 7.15 28.27
N ILE A 290 -12.28 6.64 29.04
CA ILE A 290 -12.03 5.20 29.15
C ILE A 290 -13.24 4.48 29.78
N ASP A 291 -13.79 5.02 30.87
CA ASP A 291 -14.92 4.42 31.58
C ASP A 291 -16.17 4.38 30.69
N SER A 292 -16.42 5.46 29.93
CA SER A 292 -17.50 5.53 28.95
C SER A 292 -17.35 4.48 27.85
N GLU A 293 -16.15 4.38 27.24
CA GLU A 293 -15.89 3.37 26.21
C GLU A 293 -16.04 1.95 26.75
N LEU A 294 -15.54 1.70 27.97
CA LEU A 294 -15.66 0.39 28.63
C LEU A 294 -17.13 0.03 28.93
N ALA A 295 -17.92 0.99 29.39
CA ALA A 295 -19.36 0.82 29.63
C ALA A 295 -20.10 0.49 28.33
N ASP A 296 -19.76 1.19 27.25
CA ASP A 296 -20.30 0.95 25.93
C ASP A 296 -19.96 -0.46 25.41
N LEU A 297 -18.71 -0.90 25.53
CA LEU A 297 -18.30 -2.26 25.11
C LEU A 297 -18.98 -3.35 25.93
N ARG A 298 -19.20 -3.11 27.23
CA ARG A 298 -19.98 -4.00 28.09
C ARG A 298 -21.46 -4.07 27.70
N SER A 299 -22.02 -2.97 27.21
CA SER A 299 -23.40 -2.97 26.70
C SER A 299 -23.59 -3.83 25.45
N TYR A 300 -22.51 -4.09 24.69
CA TYR A 300 -22.47 -4.96 23.52
C TYR A 300 -22.04 -6.39 23.84
N PRO A 301 -21.96 -6.87 25.06
CA PRO A 301 -21.17 -7.99 25.59
C PRO A 301 -20.04 -8.44 24.67
N VAL A 302 -19.01 -7.57 24.54
CA VAL A 302 -17.88 -7.81 23.62
C VAL A 302 -17.03 -8.99 24.08
N TRP A 303 -16.95 -9.19 25.39
CA TRP A 303 -16.31 -10.34 26.05
C TRP A 303 -17.16 -10.84 27.21
N ASP A 304 -16.94 -12.09 27.60
CA ASP A 304 -17.71 -12.75 28.65
C ASP A 304 -17.05 -12.51 30.01
N GLU A 305 -17.55 -11.54 30.77
CA GLU A 305 -17.11 -11.27 32.16
C GLU A 305 -17.76 -12.21 33.22
N GLU A 306 -18.83 -12.93 32.84
CA GLU A 306 -19.54 -13.82 33.76
C GLU A 306 -18.86 -15.18 33.91
N ALA A 307 -18.17 -15.63 32.84
CA ALA A 307 -17.47 -16.91 32.79
C ALA A 307 -15.97 -16.78 32.48
N PRO A 308 -15.20 -16.02 33.32
CA PRO A 308 -13.76 -15.95 33.15
C PRO A 308 -13.09 -17.28 33.50
N VAL A 309 -12.01 -17.61 32.79
CA VAL A 309 -11.22 -18.82 33.02
C VAL A 309 -9.77 -18.44 33.36
N GLU A 310 -9.12 -19.16 34.27
CA GLU A 310 -7.70 -18.99 34.53
C GLU A 310 -6.90 -19.32 33.29
N ALA A 311 -5.93 -18.51 32.90
CA ALA A 311 -5.12 -18.73 31.70
C ALA A 311 -4.41 -20.10 31.69
N LYS A 312 -3.99 -20.60 32.86
CA LYS A 312 -3.39 -21.94 33.02
C LYS A 312 -4.40 -23.06 32.74
N GLN A 313 -5.64 -22.90 33.20
CA GLN A 313 -6.73 -23.84 32.92
C GLN A 313 -7.05 -23.88 31.46
N LEU A 314 -7.17 -22.71 30.81
CA LEU A 314 -7.40 -22.59 29.38
C LEU A 314 -6.31 -23.27 28.54
N ALA A 315 -5.05 -23.17 28.97
CA ALA A 315 -3.92 -23.82 28.29
C ALA A 315 -4.02 -25.35 28.28
N ASN A 316 -4.64 -25.94 29.32
CA ASN A 316 -4.87 -27.38 29.38
C ASN A 316 -6.12 -27.82 28.59
N GLU A 317 -7.19 -27.01 28.62
CA GLU A 317 -8.47 -27.35 28.01
C GLU A 317 -8.53 -27.01 26.52
N GLN A 318 -7.94 -25.85 26.13
CA GLN A 318 -7.94 -25.32 24.77
C GLN A 318 -6.57 -24.76 24.38
N PRO A 319 -5.56 -25.62 24.16
CA PRO A 319 -4.16 -25.20 23.93
C PRO A 319 -3.99 -24.26 22.73
N GLU A 320 -4.85 -24.38 21.73
CA GLU A 320 -4.82 -23.56 20.49
C GLU A 320 -5.61 -22.25 20.61
N ALA A 321 -6.34 -22.01 21.72
CA ALA A 321 -7.07 -20.77 21.92
C ALA A 321 -6.11 -19.58 21.94
N HIS A 322 -6.51 -18.47 21.33
CA HIS A 322 -5.72 -17.25 21.27
C HIS A 322 -5.90 -16.40 22.53
N ILE A 323 -4.84 -15.83 23.06
CA ILE A 323 -4.88 -14.90 24.19
C ILE A 323 -4.11 -13.63 23.82
N ALA A 324 -4.72 -12.47 24.06
CA ALA A 324 -4.02 -11.19 24.04
C ALA A 324 -4.58 -10.22 25.08
N ARG A 325 -3.86 -9.12 25.31
CA ARG A 325 -4.31 -8.07 26.20
C ARG A 325 -5.22 -7.09 25.45
N VAL A 326 -6.01 -6.37 26.22
CA VAL A 326 -6.70 -5.17 25.77
C VAL A 326 -6.16 -3.97 26.52
N PHE A 327 -6.09 -2.83 25.85
CA PHE A 327 -5.62 -1.59 26.44
C PHE A 327 -6.35 -0.38 25.85
N PRO A 328 -6.42 0.76 26.58
CA PRO A 328 -7.07 1.95 26.08
C PRO A 328 -6.08 2.81 25.28
N ILE A 329 -6.46 3.26 24.12
CA ILE A 329 -5.88 4.39 23.41
C ILE A 329 -6.70 5.62 23.80
N VAL A 330 -6.03 6.69 24.26
CA VAL A 330 -6.68 7.94 24.68
C VAL A 330 -6.18 9.07 23.81
N GLY A 331 -7.09 9.83 23.27
CA GLY A 331 -6.81 11.05 22.52
C GLY A 331 -7.56 12.26 23.08
N VAL A 332 -7.07 13.45 22.77
CA VAL A 332 -7.72 14.71 23.08
C VAL A 332 -7.96 15.45 21.77
N LYS A 333 -9.23 15.59 21.39
CA LYS A 333 -9.65 16.43 20.26
C LYS A 333 -9.55 17.91 20.61
N HIS A 334 -9.40 18.75 19.62
CA HIS A 334 -9.24 20.20 19.80
C HIS A 334 -8.03 20.53 20.68
N TRP A 335 -6.92 19.81 20.48
CA TRP A 335 -5.71 19.93 21.30
C TRP A 335 -5.18 21.37 21.37
N GLU A 336 -5.37 22.13 20.33
CA GLU A 336 -4.96 23.53 20.20
C GLU A 336 -5.73 24.50 21.09
N ASP A 337 -6.93 24.15 21.52
CA ASP A 337 -7.76 24.97 22.42
C ASP A 337 -8.12 24.21 23.70
N PRO A 338 -7.40 24.45 24.79
CA PRO A 338 -7.67 23.78 26.07
C PRO A 338 -9.11 23.90 26.58
N THR A 339 -9.86 24.92 26.14
CA THR A 339 -11.25 25.16 26.57
C THR A 339 -12.24 24.26 25.85
N GLN A 340 -11.84 23.69 24.73
CA GLN A 340 -12.66 22.83 23.87
C GLN A 340 -12.15 21.36 23.86
N HIS A 341 -11.22 21.00 24.73
CA HIS A 341 -10.71 19.64 24.80
C HIS A 341 -11.83 18.62 24.95
N LEU A 342 -11.99 17.75 23.93
CA LEU A 342 -12.89 16.61 23.97
C LEU A 342 -12.08 15.32 24.11
N TRP A 343 -12.21 14.66 25.24
CA TRP A 343 -11.53 13.42 25.55
C TRP A 343 -12.21 12.24 24.87
N LYS A 344 -11.45 11.41 24.20
CA LYS A 344 -11.93 10.18 23.57
C LYS A 344 -11.01 9.01 23.90
N ALA A 345 -11.59 7.86 24.15
CA ALA A 345 -10.85 6.62 24.34
C ALA A 345 -11.39 5.54 23.41
N ARG A 346 -10.50 4.65 22.97
CA ARG A 346 -10.85 3.37 22.33
C ARG A 346 -10.16 2.24 23.09
N VAL A 347 -10.87 1.18 23.37
CA VAL A 347 -10.29 -0.05 23.89
C VAL A 347 -9.93 -0.94 22.71
N VAL A 348 -8.66 -1.29 22.60
CA VAL A 348 -8.13 -2.08 21.49
C VAL A 348 -7.52 -3.40 21.95
N PHE A 349 -7.63 -4.40 21.10
CA PHE A 349 -7.01 -5.71 21.24
C PHE A 349 -5.56 -5.64 20.78
N GLU A 350 -4.62 -6.20 21.52
CA GLU A 350 -3.19 -6.19 21.20
C GLU A 350 -2.86 -7.20 20.08
N GLY A 351 -3.27 -6.91 18.86
CA GLY A 351 -3.13 -7.81 17.71
C GLY A 351 -1.70 -8.14 17.28
N SER A 352 -0.72 -7.30 17.65
CA SER A 352 0.70 -7.54 17.43
C SER A 352 1.29 -8.62 18.36
N HIS A 353 0.63 -8.94 19.48
CA HIS A 353 1.13 -9.85 20.53
C HIS A 353 0.13 -10.96 20.88
N VAL A 354 -0.53 -11.53 19.90
CA VAL A 354 -1.46 -12.63 20.10
C VAL A 354 -0.69 -13.94 20.24
N LYS A 355 -0.95 -14.67 21.33
CA LYS A 355 -0.36 -15.98 21.58
C LYS A 355 -1.44 -17.04 21.75
N THR A 356 -1.10 -18.29 21.45
CA THR A 356 -1.95 -19.42 21.87
C THR A 356 -1.98 -19.51 23.40
N ALA A 357 -2.93 -20.23 23.98
CA ALA A 357 -2.99 -20.48 25.41
C ALA A 357 -1.73 -21.15 25.97
N THR A 358 -1.00 -21.89 25.14
CA THR A 358 0.31 -22.49 25.42
C THR A 358 1.49 -21.53 25.23
N GLY A 359 1.27 -20.27 24.90
CA GLY A 359 2.30 -19.22 24.78
C GLY A 359 3.01 -19.15 23.43
N GLN A 360 2.63 -19.95 22.43
CA GLN A 360 3.13 -19.84 21.06
C GLN A 360 2.48 -18.65 20.32
N TRP A 361 3.13 -18.11 19.28
CA TRP A 361 2.53 -17.07 18.47
C TRP A 361 1.33 -17.60 17.68
N ALA A 362 0.22 -16.89 17.74
CA ALA A 362 -0.96 -17.20 16.96
C ALA A 362 -0.72 -16.97 15.47
N LEU A 363 -1.21 -17.86 14.62
CA LEU A 363 -1.16 -17.74 13.17
C LEU A 363 -2.54 -17.33 12.65
N PHE A 364 -2.59 -16.26 11.90
CA PHE A 364 -3.77 -15.79 11.20
C PHE A 364 -3.57 -16.02 9.70
N HIS A 365 -4.49 -16.75 9.08
CA HIS A 365 -4.37 -17.16 7.67
C HIS A 365 -4.89 -16.13 6.69
N ASP A 366 -5.87 -15.32 7.10
CA ASP A 366 -6.51 -14.30 6.26
C ASP A 366 -6.43 -12.94 6.94
N LEU A 367 -5.57 -12.09 6.46
CA LEU A 367 -5.38 -10.74 7.00
C LEU A 367 -6.26 -9.75 6.23
N GLY A 368 -7.49 -9.61 6.69
CA GLY A 368 -8.27 -8.41 6.49
C GLY A 368 -9.13 -8.34 5.24
N ALA A 369 -10.38 -8.03 5.44
CA ALA A 369 -11.26 -7.54 4.39
C ALA A 369 -10.62 -6.33 3.71
N VAL A 370 -10.60 -6.34 2.39
CA VAL A 370 -10.14 -5.19 1.60
C VAL A 370 -11.31 -4.22 1.45
N PRO A 371 -11.23 -3.01 1.99
CA PRO A 371 -12.29 -2.00 1.84
C PRO A 371 -12.41 -1.57 0.37
N SER A 372 -13.53 -0.92 0.03
CA SER A 372 -13.73 -0.33 -1.28
C SER A 372 -12.69 0.76 -1.60
N THR A 373 -12.57 1.10 -2.86
CA THR A 373 -11.64 2.12 -3.33
C THR A 373 -12.35 3.46 -3.56
N MET A 374 -11.60 4.57 -3.50
CA MET A 374 -12.13 5.87 -3.90
C MET A 374 -12.62 5.90 -5.37
N SER A 375 -12.12 5.01 -6.22
CA SER A 375 -12.61 4.84 -7.59
C SER A 375 -14.06 4.33 -7.62
N ALA A 376 -14.41 3.41 -6.71
CA ALA A 376 -15.79 2.94 -6.56
C ALA A 376 -16.71 4.06 -6.04
N CYS A 377 -16.25 4.85 -5.07
CA CYS A 377 -16.98 6.03 -4.62
C CYS A 377 -17.24 7.01 -5.77
N ARG A 378 -16.21 7.35 -6.56
CA ARG A 378 -16.40 8.26 -7.72
C ARG A 378 -17.32 7.66 -8.79
N ALA A 379 -17.35 6.34 -8.99
CA ALA A 379 -18.33 5.69 -9.84
C ALA A 379 -19.75 5.88 -9.31
N ALA A 380 -19.99 5.73 -8.00
CA ALA A 380 -21.28 6.00 -7.38
C ALA A 380 -21.70 7.48 -7.51
N LEU A 381 -20.75 8.42 -7.39
CA LEU A 381 -21.00 9.84 -7.66
C LEU A 381 -21.37 10.12 -9.13
N ALA A 382 -20.69 9.45 -10.07
CA ALA A 382 -21.06 9.54 -11.50
C ALA A 382 -22.47 9.01 -11.76
N VAL A 383 -22.86 7.90 -11.12
CA VAL A 383 -24.22 7.36 -11.18
C VAL A 383 -25.24 8.36 -10.67
N TYR A 384 -24.99 9.01 -9.54
CA TYR A 384 -25.84 10.07 -9.03
C TYR A 384 -26.03 11.22 -10.04
N CYS A 385 -24.94 11.60 -10.74
CA CYS A 385 -25.00 12.65 -11.76
C CYS A 385 -25.82 12.24 -13.00
N LEU A 386 -25.70 10.98 -13.41
CA LEU A 386 -26.28 10.46 -14.66
C LEU A 386 -27.77 10.08 -14.53
N ILE A 387 -28.19 9.52 -13.41
CA ILE A 387 -29.55 8.97 -13.26
C ILE A 387 -30.53 10.08 -12.83
N PRO A 388 -31.61 10.30 -13.58
CA PRO A 388 -32.68 11.24 -13.17
C PRO A 388 -33.30 10.85 -11.82
N GLY A 389 -33.46 11.83 -10.93
CA GLY A 389 -34.06 11.60 -9.61
C GLY A 389 -33.20 10.77 -8.64
N ALA A 390 -31.93 10.48 -8.99
CA ALA A 390 -31.04 9.77 -8.09
C ALA A 390 -30.80 10.55 -6.80
N LYS A 391 -30.66 9.81 -5.70
CA LYS A 391 -30.29 10.27 -4.36
C LYS A 391 -28.84 9.89 -4.08
N LEU A 392 -28.18 10.64 -3.20
CA LEU A 392 -26.82 10.40 -2.77
C LEU A 392 -26.72 10.64 -1.27
N TYR A 393 -26.39 9.61 -0.53
CA TYR A 393 -26.27 9.64 0.91
C TYR A 393 -24.93 9.14 1.38
N GLN A 394 -24.51 9.61 2.55
CA GLN A 394 -23.45 9.05 3.36
C GLN A 394 -23.99 8.58 4.71
N SER A 395 -23.37 7.57 5.29
CA SER A 395 -23.70 7.09 6.64
C SER A 395 -22.47 6.41 7.24
N ASP A 396 -22.47 6.27 8.57
CA ASP A 396 -21.42 5.60 9.35
C ASP A 396 -21.99 4.40 10.09
N CYS A 397 -21.31 3.26 10.09
CA CYS A 397 -21.70 2.09 10.83
C CYS A 397 -21.21 2.20 12.27
N VAL A 398 -22.13 2.48 13.21
CA VAL A 398 -21.80 2.71 14.61
C VAL A 398 -21.09 1.51 15.22
N LYS A 399 -19.81 1.67 15.61
CA LYS A 399 -18.99 0.61 16.19
C LYS A 399 -18.98 -0.67 15.31
N ALA A 400 -18.71 -0.54 14.03
CA ALA A 400 -18.82 -1.56 13.00
C ALA A 400 -18.31 -2.95 13.45
N TYR A 401 -17.07 -3.06 13.88
CA TYR A 401 -16.48 -4.35 14.28
C TYR A 401 -17.25 -5.03 15.42
N VAL A 402 -17.62 -4.27 16.45
CA VAL A 402 -18.31 -4.83 17.64
C VAL A 402 -19.71 -5.34 17.32
N GLN A 403 -20.27 -4.99 16.18
CA GLN A 403 -21.54 -5.56 15.74
C GLN A 403 -21.38 -6.99 15.22
N ALA A 404 -20.18 -7.40 14.80
CA ALA A 404 -19.90 -8.73 14.29
C ALA A 404 -19.54 -9.71 15.43
N GLU A 405 -20.04 -10.94 15.34
CA GLU A 405 -19.61 -12.02 16.23
C GLU A 405 -18.17 -12.43 15.92
N MET A 406 -17.41 -12.74 16.96
CA MET A 406 -16.06 -13.28 16.79
C MET A 406 -16.14 -14.73 16.31
N ARG A 407 -15.54 -14.99 15.15
CA ARG A 407 -15.49 -16.32 14.53
C ARG A 407 -14.03 -16.81 14.42
N GLY A 408 -13.88 -18.08 14.04
CA GLY A 408 -12.55 -18.71 13.90
C GLY A 408 -12.05 -19.30 15.21
N THR A 409 -10.74 -19.24 15.44
CA THR A 409 -10.12 -19.79 16.65
C THR A 409 -10.62 -19.05 17.90
N PRO A 410 -11.07 -19.78 18.94
CA PRO A 410 -11.51 -19.15 20.18
C PRO A 410 -10.47 -18.18 20.71
N THR A 411 -10.86 -16.93 20.89
CA THR A 411 -9.97 -15.86 21.35
C THR A 411 -10.41 -15.36 22.72
N TYR A 412 -9.45 -15.14 23.58
CA TYR A 412 -9.65 -14.66 24.95
C TYR A 412 -8.87 -13.38 25.17
N VAL A 413 -9.44 -12.48 25.95
CA VAL A 413 -8.83 -11.20 26.31
C VAL A 413 -8.42 -11.20 27.78
N ARG A 414 -7.23 -10.66 28.04
CA ARG A 414 -6.75 -10.39 29.40
C ARG A 414 -7.04 -8.94 29.74
N LEU A 415 -7.98 -8.71 30.65
CA LEU A 415 -8.36 -7.36 31.09
C LEU A 415 -7.30 -6.78 32.04
N PRO A 416 -7.01 -5.48 31.97
CA PRO A 416 -6.25 -4.79 33.00
C PRO A 416 -6.91 -4.95 34.37
N LYS A 417 -6.12 -5.13 35.46
CA LYS A 417 -6.66 -5.33 36.83
C LYS A 417 -7.60 -4.21 37.27
N ALA A 418 -7.39 -2.99 36.81
CA ALA A 418 -8.27 -1.86 37.10
C ALA A 418 -9.69 -1.99 36.52
N TRP A 419 -9.89 -2.88 35.53
CA TRP A 419 -11.18 -3.12 34.88
C TRP A 419 -11.88 -4.39 35.38
N TRP A 420 -11.24 -5.13 36.31
CA TRP A 420 -11.82 -6.36 36.85
C TRP A 420 -13.11 -6.07 37.62
N PRO A 421 -14.17 -6.85 37.40
CA PRO A 421 -15.33 -6.81 38.22
C PRO A 421 -14.96 -7.05 39.70
N PRO A 422 -15.63 -6.40 40.66
CA PRO A 422 -15.27 -6.53 42.09
C PRO A 422 -15.24 -7.97 42.60
N HIS A 423 -16.10 -8.84 42.09
CA HIS A 423 -16.21 -10.24 42.46
C HIS A 423 -15.07 -11.14 41.96
N TRP A 424 -14.16 -10.61 41.09
CA TRP A 424 -12.96 -11.33 40.68
C TRP A 424 -11.80 -11.14 41.66
N VAL A 425 -11.78 -10.04 42.37
CA VAL A 425 -10.67 -9.67 43.25
C VAL A 425 -10.56 -10.68 44.38
N GLY A 426 -9.39 -11.32 44.49
CA GLY A 426 -9.16 -12.40 45.46
C GLY A 426 -9.64 -13.80 45.03
N LYS A 427 -10.44 -13.89 43.96
CA LYS A 427 -10.91 -15.19 43.41
C LYS A 427 -10.04 -15.71 42.29
N TYR A 428 -9.55 -14.81 41.42
CA TYR A 428 -8.75 -15.16 40.23
C TYR A 428 -7.34 -14.57 40.33
N GLN A 429 -6.36 -15.25 39.68
CA GLN A 429 -4.97 -14.79 39.63
C GLN A 429 -4.64 -14.19 38.24
N ASP A 430 -4.99 -14.89 37.16
CA ASP A 430 -4.76 -14.49 35.77
C ASP A 430 -5.99 -14.84 34.90
N PRO A 431 -7.15 -14.22 35.19
CA PRO A 431 -8.37 -14.49 34.41
C PRO A 431 -8.30 -13.96 32.99
N VAL A 432 -8.82 -14.76 32.05
CA VAL A 432 -9.06 -14.38 30.67
C VAL A 432 -10.52 -14.59 30.32
N CYS A 433 -11.08 -13.67 29.55
CA CYS A 433 -12.47 -13.70 29.10
C CYS A 433 -12.55 -14.08 27.64
N ARG A 434 -13.51 -14.92 27.28
CA ARG A 434 -13.78 -15.23 25.88
C ARG A 434 -14.24 -13.96 25.13
N LEU A 435 -13.59 -13.66 24.01
CA LEU A 435 -14.00 -12.58 23.11
C LEU A 435 -15.21 -13.07 22.29
N LEU A 436 -16.36 -12.43 22.47
CA LEU A 436 -17.63 -12.81 21.82
C LEU A 436 -17.87 -12.02 20.53
N ARG A 437 -17.36 -10.80 20.46
CA ARG A 437 -17.51 -9.92 19.29
C ARG A 437 -16.15 -9.43 18.81
N ALA A 438 -16.09 -9.11 17.53
CA ALA A 438 -14.88 -8.57 16.92
C ALA A 438 -14.53 -7.22 17.59
N LEU A 439 -13.24 -7.02 17.87
CA LEU A 439 -12.74 -5.84 18.57
C LEU A 439 -11.62 -5.20 17.76
N TYR A 440 -11.57 -3.88 17.77
CA TYR A 440 -10.51 -3.09 17.14
C TYR A 440 -9.12 -3.62 17.53
N GLY A 441 -8.25 -3.76 16.54
CA GLY A 441 -6.91 -4.32 16.70
C GLY A 441 -6.81 -5.84 16.62
N HIS A 442 -7.91 -6.59 16.64
CA HIS A 442 -7.87 -8.03 16.36
C HIS A 442 -7.65 -8.27 14.86
N PRO A 443 -6.71 -9.14 14.45
CA PRO A 443 -6.39 -9.35 13.02
C PRO A 443 -7.58 -9.75 12.15
N ASP A 444 -8.53 -10.55 12.68
CA ASP A 444 -9.72 -11.00 11.94
C ASP A 444 -10.94 -10.10 12.12
N ALA A 445 -10.82 -8.96 12.83
CA ALA A 445 -11.98 -8.09 13.08
C ALA A 445 -12.58 -7.55 11.77
N GLY A 446 -11.72 -7.16 10.83
CA GLY A 446 -12.14 -6.69 9.51
C GLY A 446 -12.93 -7.74 8.73
N ASN A 447 -12.45 -9.00 8.72
CA ASN A 447 -13.14 -10.10 8.05
C ASN A 447 -14.49 -10.42 8.67
N ASN A 448 -14.56 -10.51 10.00
CA ASN A 448 -15.81 -10.79 10.70
C ASN A 448 -16.88 -9.70 10.43
N TRP A 449 -16.45 -8.44 10.37
CA TRP A 449 -17.33 -7.33 10.03
C TRP A 449 -17.76 -7.37 8.56
N ALA A 450 -16.83 -7.57 7.63
CA ALA A 450 -17.12 -7.66 6.20
C ALA A 450 -18.09 -8.82 5.91
N ASP A 451 -17.90 -9.98 6.53
CA ASP A 451 -18.81 -11.11 6.43
C ASP A 451 -20.22 -10.77 6.92
N LYS A 452 -20.31 -10.08 8.07
CA LYS A 452 -21.60 -9.70 8.64
C LYS A 452 -22.38 -8.79 7.67
N ILE A 453 -21.77 -7.68 7.25
CA ILE A 453 -22.46 -6.71 6.39
C ILE A 453 -22.75 -7.28 5.00
N THR A 454 -21.83 -8.07 4.44
CA THR A 454 -22.01 -8.76 3.16
C THR A 454 -23.20 -9.73 3.23
N ASN A 455 -23.30 -10.52 4.29
CA ASN A 455 -24.41 -11.47 4.45
C ASN A 455 -25.75 -10.76 4.59
N GLU A 456 -25.79 -9.63 5.30
CA GLU A 456 -27.02 -8.83 5.43
C GLU A 456 -27.42 -8.19 4.11
N LEU A 457 -26.48 -7.62 3.36
CA LEU A 457 -26.77 -7.05 2.04
C LEU A 457 -27.20 -8.16 1.05
N LYS A 458 -26.57 -9.33 1.06
CA LYS A 458 -27.00 -10.48 0.25
C LYS A 458 -28.41 -10.97 0.63
N ARG A 459 -28.75 -10.97 1.93
CA ARG A 459 -30.13 -11.30 2.38
C ARG A 459 -31.17 -10.32 1.84
N LEU A 460 -30.77 -9.07 1.63
CA LEU A 460 -31.58 -8.05 0.99
C LEU A 460 -31.46 -8.04 -0.55
N GLU A 461 -30.92 -9.13 -1.11
CA GLU A 461 -30.77 -9.36 -2.57
C GLU A 461 -29.82 -8.39 -3.27
N PHE A 462 -28.85 -7.82 -2.54
CA PHE A 462 -27.74 -7.14 -3.15
C PHE A 462 -26.74 -8.14 -3.71
N ILE A 463 -26.12 -7.78 -4.82
CA ILE A 463 -25.02 -8.51 -5.45
C ILE A 463 -23.74 -7.74 -5.22
N GLU A 464 -22.72 -8.41 -4.67
CA GLU A 464 -21.36 -7.85 -4.63
C GLU A 464 -20.76 -7.92 -6.02
N VAL A 465 -20.21 -6.81 -6.50
CA VAL A 465 -19.67 -6.73 -7.87
C VAL A 465 -18.34 -7.45 -7.96
N GLU A 466 -18.20 -8.38 -8.88
CA GLU A 466 -16.99 -9.16 -9.08
C GLU A 466 -15.79 -8.24 -9.37
N GLY A 467 -14.68 -8.46 -8.66
CA GLY A 467 -13.46 -7.64 -8.76
C GLY A 467 -13.55 -6.27 -8.05
N TRP A 468 -14.67 -5.95 -7.38
CA TRP A 468 -14.86 -4.73 -6.60
C TRP A 468 -15.27 -5.05 -5.17
N ASN A 469 -14.27 -5.24 -4.31
CA ASN A 469 -14.53 -5.54 -2.91
C ASN A 469 -15.40 -4.47 -2.26
N ALA A 470 -16.34 -4.91 -1.44
CA ALA A 470 -17.23 -4.05 -0.67
C ALA A 470 -18.04 -3.04 -1.51
N VAL A 471 -18.37 -3.40 -2.77
CA VAL A 471 -19.29 -2.67 -3.65
C VAL A 471 -20.48 -3.57 -3.96
N PHE A 472 -21.68 -3.13 -3.57
CA PHE A 472 -22.91 -3.89 -3.68
C PHE A 472 -23.93 -3.15 -4.51
N ILE A 473 -24.68 -3.87 -5.34
CA ILE A 473 -25.66 -3.33 -6.26
C ILE A 473 -26.96 -4.12 -6.13
N LYS A 474 -28.09 -3.40 -6.14
CA LYS A 474 -29.42 -4.00 -6.27
C LYS A 474 -30.24 -3.27 -7.34
N HIS A 475 -30.72 -4.01 -8.33
CA HIS A 475 -31.65 -3.51 -9.35
C HIS A 475 -33.08 -3.85 -8.96
N TYR A 476 -33.98 -2.87 -9.05
CA TYR A 476 -35.42 -3.08 -8.85
C TYR A 476 -36.16 -3.15 -10.15
N SER A 477 -35.66 -2.46 -11.15
CA SER A 477 -36.13 -2.45 -12.52
C SER A 477 -34.97 -2.06 -13.43
N LYS A 478 -35.22 -2.05 -14.74
CA LYS A 478 -34.23 -1.57 -15.73
C LYS A 478 -33.81 -0.11 -15.51
N GLU A 479 -34.61 0.68 -14.80
CA GLU A 479 -34.38 2.12 -14.61
C GLU A 479 -33.94 2.48 -13.20
N HIS A 480 -34.06 1.55 -12.23
CA HIS A 480 -33.82 1.82 -10.82
C HIS A 480 -32.74 0.88 -10.24
N VAL A 481 -31.66 1.47 -9.79
CA VAL A 481 -30.53 0.79 -9.16
C VAL A 481 -30.14 1.49 -7.88
N VAL A 482 -29.72 0.72 -6.89
CA VAL A 482 -29.09 1.25 -5.67
C VAL A 482 -27.73 0.60 -5.48
N ILE A 483 -26.75 1.41 -5.15
CA ILE A 483 -25.34 1.04 -4.99
C ILE A 483 -24.93 1.39 -3.56
N PHE A 484 -24.29 0.46 -2.89
CA PHE A 484 -23.61 0.64 -1.62
C PHE A 484 -22.10 0.50 -1.85
N VAL A 485 -21.32 1.49 -1.42
CA VAL A 485 -19.86 1.47 -1.43
C VAL A 485 -19.40 1.59 0.01
N LEU A 486 -18.72 0.55 0.52
CA LEU A 486 -18.32 0.45 1.92
C LEU A 486 -16.80 0.63 2.07
N TYR A 487 -16.41 1.49 2.97
CA TYR A 487 -15.04 1.60 3.42
C TYR A 487 -14.98 1.38 4.93
N VAL A 488 -14.88 0.13 5.35
CA VAL A 488 -14.94 -0.34 6.74
C VAL A 488 -16.27 0.02 7.40
N ASP A 489 -16.37 1.18 8.03
CA ASP A 489 -17.55 1.75 8.71
C ASP A 489 -18.25 2.84 7.88
N ASP A 490 -17.54 3.53 7.01
CA ASP A 490 -18.08 4.58 6.15
C ASP A 490 -18.84 4.03 4.93
N LEU A 491 -20.04 4.55 4.67
CA LEU A 491 -20.88 4.15 3.54
C LEU A 491 -21.18 5.33 2.62
N VAL A 492 -21.09 5.06 1.30
CA VAL A 492 -21.71 5.89 0.25
C VAL A 492 -22.84 5.10 -0.38
N ILE A 493 -24.01 5.72 -0.46
CA ILE A 493 -25.23 5.14 -1.02
C ILE A 493 -25.70 6.04 -2.16
N ALA A 494 -25.74 5.50 -3.38
CA ALA A 494 -26.23 6.22 -4.55
C ALA A 494 -27.28 5.41 -5.28
N GLY A 495 -28.31 6.05 -5.83
CA GLY A 495 -29.29 5.33 -6.61
C GLY A 495 -30.61 6.07 -6.81
N SER A 496 -31.57 5.38 -7.41
CA SER A 496 -32.90 5.90 -7.70
C SER A 496 -33.99 4.92 -7.28
N GLY A 497 -35.21 5.39 -7.16
CA GLY A 497 -36.36 4.57 -6.75
C GLY A 497 -36.48 4.48 -5.22
N ARG A 498 -36.48 3.28 -4.68
CA ARG A 498 -36.78 2.98 -3.26
C ARG A 498 -35.55 3.08 -2.32
N VAL A 499 -34.68 4.07 -2.51
CA VAL A 499 -33.41 4.15 -1.79
C VAL A 499 -33.62 4.25 -0.28
N GLU A 500 -34.51 5.13 0.18
CA GLU A 500 -34.79 5.34 1.61
C GLU A 500 -35.38 4.10 2.28
N GLU A 501 -36.30 3.41 1.61
CA GLU A 501 -36.92 2.17 2.15
C GLU A 501 -35.85 1.09 2.38
N ILE A 502 -34.93 0.93 1.42
CA ILE A 502 -33.85 -0.05 1.53
C ILE A 502 -32.84 0.32 2.59
N VAL A 503 -32.49 1.57 2.68
CA VAL A 503 -31.62 2.03 3.77
C VAL A 503 -32.27 1.74 5.12
N ALA A 504 -33.60 1.94 5.23
CA ALA A 504 -34.33 1.58 6.45
C ALA A 504 -34.30 0.06 6.72
N GLU A 505 -34.43 -0.77 5.68
CA GLU A 505 -34.32 -2.23 5.81
C GLU A 505 -32.90 -2.65 6.29
N VAL A 506 -31.83 -2.06 5.74
CA VAL A 506 -30.45 -2.32 6.19
C VAL A 506 -30.28 -1.90 7.65
N ARG A 507 -30.83 -0.77 8.06
CA ARG A 507 -30.76 -0.25 9.43
C ARG A 507 -31.44 -1.14 10.48
N ASN A 508 -32.39 -1.98 10.08
CA ASN A 508 -32.99 -2.98 10.99
C ASN A 508 -31.98 -4.06 11.44
N SER A 509 -30.96 -4.34 10.64
CA SER A 509 -29.97 -5.39 10.90
C SER A 509 -28.58 -4.87 11.23
N ILE A 510 -28.22 -3.70 10.67
CA ILE A 510 -26.93 -3.03 10.86
C ILE A 510 -27.17 -1.68 11.55
N ARG A 511 -26.57 -1.53 12.73
CA ARG A 511 -26.64 -0.26 13.42
C ARG A 511 -25.75 0.77 12.72
N MET A 512 -26.38 1.77 12.13
CA MET A 512 -25.74 2.85 11.39
C MET A 512 -26.45 4.18 11.67
N ASP A 513 -25.73 5.25 11.49
CA ASP A 513 -26.26 6.60 11.63
C ASP A 513 -27.39 6.87 10.62
N GLU A 514 -28.22 7.87 10.88
CA GLU A 514 -29.22 8.32 9.92
C GLU A 514 -28.50 8.79 8.66
N PRO A 515 -28.85 8.25 7.46
CA PRO A 515 -28.20 8.67 6.23
C PRO A 515 -28.39 10.17 5.99
N ALA A 516 -27.28 10.85 5.83
CA ALA A 516 -27.23 12.27 5.53
C ALA A 516 -26.88 12.51 4.06
N ALA A 517 -27.24 13.67 3.52
CA ALA A 517 -26.77 14.08 2.19
C ALA A 517 -25.23 14.04 2.16
N MET A 518 -24.65 13.57 1.06
CA MET A 518 -23.21 13.46 0.88
C MET A 518 -22.54 14.82 1.05
N GLN A 519 -21.64 14.92 2.01
CA GLN A 519 -20.82 16.11 2.24
C GLN A 519 -19.34 15.73 2.27
N LYS A 520 -18.98 14.75 3.08
CA LYS A 520 -17.61 14.35 3.28
C LYS A 520 -17.45 12.84 3.33
N TYR A 521 -16.49 12.33 2.60
CA TYR A 521 -16.15 10.91 2.57
C TYR A 521 -14.64 10.73 2.47
N LEU A 522 -14.06 9.92 3.37
CA LEU A 522 -12.61 9.67 3.42
C LEU A 522 -11.79 10.96 3.32
N GLY A 523 -12.15 11.97 4.09
CA GLY A 523 -11.42 13.22 4.17
C GLY A 523 -11.60 14.19 3.00
N VAL A 524 -12.40 13.84 2.00
CA VAL A 524 -12.74 14.70 0.87
C VAL A 524 -14.11 15.33 1.09
N ILE A 525 -14.19 16.64 1.09
CA ILE A 525 -15.47 17.36 1.09
C ILE A 525 -15.97 17.44 -0.35
N HIS A 526 -17.25 17.11 -0.56
CA HIS A 526 -17.89 17.09 -1.86
C HIS A 526 -18.87 18.26 -1.96
N HIS A 527 -18.50 19.31 -2.70
CA HIS A 527 -19.43 20.40 -3.01
C HIS A 527 -20.23 20.03 -4.25
N ILE A 528 -21.51 19.77 -4.06
CA ILE A 528 -22.41 19.27 -5.10
C ILE A 528 -23.34 20.40 -5.54
N VAL A 529 -23.27 20.80 -6.80
CA VAL A 529 -24.10 21.86 -7.38
C VAL A 529 -24.89 21.31 -8.56
N GLY A 530 -26.21 21.23 -8.39
CA GLY A 530 -27.15 20.87 -9.46
C GLY A 530 -27.74 22.11 -10.12
N ARG A 531 -27.91 22.08 -11.44
CA ARG A 531 -28.59 23.11 -12.22
C ARG A 531 -29.57 22.44 -13.18
N GLU A 532 -30.79 22.90 -13.21
CA GLU A 532 -31.78 22.49 -14.22
C GLU A 532 -31.65 23.38 -15.45
N ALA A 533 -31.45 22.77 -16.60
CA ALA A 533 -31.40 23.49 -17.88
C ALA A 533 -32.03 22.63 -18.98
N ASN A 534 -32.98 23.16 -19.72
CA ASN A 534 -33.68 22.49 -20.84
C ASN A 534 -34.28 21.11 -20.49
N GLY A 535 -34.79 20.95 -19.24
CA GLY A 535 -35.34 19.69 -18.76
C GLY A 535 -34.27 18.63 -18.36
N GLU A 536 -33.00 19.01 -18.30
CA GLU A 536 -31.88 18.17 -17.88
C GLU A 536 -31.28 18.67 -16.57
N ARG A 537 -30.94 17.79 -15.67
CA ARG A 537 -30.12 18.12 -14.51
C ARG A 537 -28.65 18.02 -14.86
N ILE A 538 -27.93 19.13 -14.79
CA ILE A 538 -26.48 19.19 -14.90
C ILE A 538 -25.91 19.27 -13.48
N THR A 539 -25.07 18.31 -13.09
CA THR A 539 -24.47 18.25 -11.77
C THR A 539 -22.96 18.43 -11.87
N GLU A 540 -22.43 19.38 -11.12
CA GLU A 540 -21.00 19.56 -10.91
C GLU A 540 -20.66 19.14 -9.48
N ILE A 541 -19.62 18.29 -9.30
CA ILE A 541 -19.08 17.89 -8.02
C ILE A 541 -17.64 18.38 -7.93
N CYS A 542 -17.34 19.14 -6.88
CA CYS A 542 -16.00 19.61 -6.57
C CYS A 542 -15.45 18.82 -5.36
N PHE A 543 -14.24 18.30 -5.49
CA PHE A 543 -13.54 17.51 -4.49
C PHE A 543 -12.56 18.41 -3.72
N ASP A 544 -12.85 18.68 -2.45
CA ASP A 544 -12.11 19.65 -1.63
C ASP A 544 -11.34 18.97 -0.49
N MET A 545 -10.05 19.19 -0.42
CA MET A 545 -9.17 18.78 0.68
C MET A 545 -8.32 19.95 1.23
N ALA A 546 -8.79 21.20 1.05
CA ALA A 546 -8.01 22.36 1.46
C ALA A 546 -7.68 22.38 2.96
N ALA A 547 -8.62 21.98 3.82
CA ALA A 547 -8.40 21.90 5.26
C ALA A 547 -7.31 20.89 5.62
N TYR A 548 -7.35 19.70 5.00
CA TYR A 548 -6.33 18.67 5.17
C TYR A 548 -4.93 19.18 4.82
N PHE A 549 -4.80 19.86 3.69
CA PHE A 549 -3.50 20.37 3.26
C PHE A 549 -3.02 21.57 4.04
N ARG A 550 -3.91 22.38 4.62
CA ARG A 550 -3.49 23.41 5.60
C ARG A 550 -2.77 22.78 6.79
N SER A 551 -3.37 21.73 7.37
CA SER A 551 -2.71 20.98 8.45
C SER A 551 -1.39 20.35 8.02
N ALA A 552 -1.31 19.78 6.82
CA ALA A 552 -0.06 19.21 6.30
C ALA A 552 1.03 20.27 6.09
N ILE A 553 0.68 21.48 5.67
CA ILE A 553 1.59 22.62 5.53
C ILE A 553 2.07 23.09 6.90
N GLU A 554 1.19 23.19 7.88
CA GLU A 554 1.53 23.58 9.27
C GLU A 554 2.53 22.59 9.88
N ASP A 555 2.27 21.29 9.77
CA ASP A 555 3.20 20.26 10.21
C ASP A 555 4.57 20.37 9.54
N TYR A 556 4.57 20.58 8.23
CA TYR A 556 5.82 20.77 7.49
C TYR A 556 6.61 21.98 8.00
N LEU A 557 5.95 23.10 8.22
CA LEU A 557 6.58 24.33 8.73
C LEU A 557 7.15 24.13 10.14
N GLN A 558 6.40 23.46 11.01
CA GLN A 558 6.84 23.14 12.37
C GLN A 558 8.07 22.24 12.38
N ILE A 559 8.07 21.18 11.55
CA ILE A 559 9.15 20.19 11.48
C ILE A 559 10.39 20.76 10.79
N SER A 560 10.21 21.46 9.66
CA SER A 560 11.33 21.93 8.84
C SER A 560 11.93 23.26 9.31
N GLY A 561 11.17 24.09 10.02
CA GLY A 561 11.54 25.47 10.33
C GLY A 561 11.73 26.38 9.10
N SER A 562 11.32 25.93 7.92
CA SER A 562 11.53 26.60 6.64
C SER A 562 10.44 27.63 6.35
N LYS A 563 10.76 28.63 5.54
CA LYS A 563 9.76 29.59 5.01
C LYS A 563 9.36 29.16 3.61
N LEU A 564 8.06 29.13 3.32
CA LEU A 564 7.54 28.82 2.00
C LEU A 564 7.59 30.05 1.08
N THR A 565 7.87 29.81 -0.18
CA THR A 565 7.91 30.82 -1.25
C THR A 565 6.95 30.43 -2.37
N LYS A 566 6.48 31.39 -3.15
CA LYS A 566 5.57 31.08 -4.29
C LYS A 566 6.21 30.15 -5.29
N ALA A 567 5.43 29.17 -5.75
CA ALA A 567 5.86 28.21 -6.73
C ALA A 567 4.76 28.01 -7.82
N ALA A 568 5.15 28.04 -9.09
CA ALA A 568 4.22 27.90 -10.22
C ALA A 568 3.84 26.42 -10.51
N SER A 569 4.61 25.46 -9.98
CA SER A 569 4.37 24.03 -10.10
C SER A 569 5.01 23.28 -8.93
N PRO A 570 4.59 22.05 -8.62
CA PRO A 570 5.19 21.24 -7.57
C PRO A 570 6.54 20.65 -7.96
N TYR A 571 6.97 20.82 -9.21
CA TYR A 571 8.23 20.29 -9.73
C TYR A 571 9.42 21.17 -9.31
N ALA A 572 10.45 20.53 -8.76
CA ALA A 572 11.67 21.21 -8.39
C ALA A 572 12.44 21.64 -9.66
N PRO A 573 12.96 22.87 -9.69
CA PRO A 573 13.78 23.31 -10.82
C PRO A 573 14.97 22.39 -11.07
N ARG A 574 15.35 22.21 -12.34
CA ARG A 574 16.56 21.47 -12.68
C ARG A 574 17.78 22.19 -12.12
N VAL A 575 18.70 21.44 -11.59
CA VAL A 575 20.03 21.92 -11.14
C VAL A 575 21.11 21.32 -12.04
N GLU A 576 22.26 21.94 -12.06
CA GLU A 576 23.41 21.44 -12.83
C GLU A 576 23.91 20.12 -12.24
N SER A 577 24.56 19.30 -13.06
CA SER A 577 24.98 17.93 -12.68
C SER A 577 25.88 17.91 -11.46
N GLU A 578 26.85 18.83 -11.37
CA GLU A 578 27.75 18.89 -10.20
C GLU A 578 27.04 19.25 -8.89
N GLU A 579 26.05 20.13 -8.97
CA GLU A 579 25.22 20.50 -7.80
C GLU A 579 24.29 19.34 -7.44
N LEU A 580 23.70 18.65 -8.42
CA LEU A 580 22.88 17.48 -8.20
C LEU A 580 23.66 16.36 -7.50
N ASP A 581 24.88 16.08 -7.95
CA ASP A 581 25.73 15.07 -7.34
C ASP A 581 26.04 15.39 -5.88
N LYS A 582 26.30 16.66 -5.56
CA LYS A 582 26.50 17.12 -4.16
C LYS A 582 25.23 16.94 -3.33
N LEU A 583 24.06 17.29 -3.88
CA LEU A 583 22.77 17.13 -3.21
C LEU A 583 22.42 15.67 -2.96
N LEU A 584 22.73 14.78 -3.91
CA LEU A 584 22.50 13.32 -3.79
C LEU A 584 23.48 12.66 -2.81
N ALA A 585 24.71 13.18 -2.68
CA ALA A 585 25.70 12.67 -1.73
C ALA A 585 25.46 13.15 -0.28
N THR A 586 24.65 14.21 -0.11
CA THR A 586 24.39 14.81 1.21
C THR A 586 23.12 14.23 1.83
N PRO A 587 23.15 13.66 3.06
CA PRO A 587 21.94 13.23 3.76
C PRO A 587 20.94 14.38 3.94
N GLY A 588 19.66 14.10 3.79
CA GLY A 588 18.61 15.09 3.97
C GLY A 588 18.32 15.36 5.45
N LYS A 589 18.01 16.60 5.77
CA LYS A 589 17.71 17.03 7.15
C LYS A 589 16.40 16.46 7.67
N LEU A 590 15.45 16.21 6.78
CA LEU A 590 14.10 15.72 7.12
C LEU A 590 13.99 14.20 7.09
N GLU A 591 15.09 13.43 6.98
CA GLU A 591 15.09 11.97 6.87
C GLU A 591 14.20 11.28 7.91
N LYS A 592 14.26 11.72 9.19
CA LYS A 592 13.46 11.14 10.28
C LYS A 592 11.95 11.37 10.14
N HIS A 593 11.56 12.44 9.47
CA HIS A 593 10.16 12.85 9.28
C HIS A 593 9.67 12.64 7.84
N ALA A 594 10.55 12.18 6.94
CA ALA A 594 10.26 12.08 5.51
C ALA A 594 9.05 11.20 5.22
N ALA A 595 8.98 10.03 5.86
CA ALA A 595 7.86 9.11 5.67
C ALA A 595 6.51 9.76 6.05
N HIS A 596 6.43 10.39 7.22
CA HIS A 596 5.24 11.09 7.68
C HIS A 596 4.79 12.17 6.68
N LEU A 597 5.70 13.06 6.29
CA LEU A 597 5.38 14.18 5.40
C LEU A 597 4.99 13.71 3.98
N VAL A 598 5.72 12.74 3.43
CA VAL A 598 5.44 12.19 2.09
C VAL A 598 4.13 11.40 2.06
N MET A 599 3.82 10.64 3.11
CA MET A 599 2.58 9.85 3.15
C MET A 599 1.33 10.73 3.29
N LYS A 600 1.40 11.86 4.03
CA LYS A 600 0.34 12.87 4.01
C LYS A 600 0.05 13.39 2.60
N LEU A 601 1.10 13.73 1.84
CA LEU A 601 0.95 14.16 0.45
C LEU A 601 0.41 13.05 -0.45
N MET A 602 0.84 11.80 -0.23
CA MET A 602 0.37 10.63 -1.00
C MET A 602 -1.12 10.38 -0.81
N TYR A 603 -1.63 10.53 0.41
CA TYR A 603 -3.06 10.41 0.68
C TYR A 603 -3.86 11.40 -0.18
N GLY A 604 -3.55 12.69 -0.11
CA GLY A 604 -4.24 13.70 -0.91
C GLY A 604 -4.07 13.52 -2.42
N ALA A 605 -2.89 13.09 -2.88
CA ALA A 605 -2.64 12.78 -4.29
C ALA A 605 -3.61 11.71 -4.82
N ARG A 606 -3.91 10.69 -4.01
CA ARG A 606 -4.85 9.61 -4.36
C ARG A 606 -6.32 10.03 -4.24
N MET A 607 -6.62 10.94 -3.31
CA MET A 607 -7.99 11.33 -3.01
C MET A 607 -8.53 12.43 -3.93
N ALA A 608 -7.84 13.57 -4.07
CA ALA A 608 -8.36 14.73 -4.79
C ALA A 608 -7.32 15.58 -5.53
N LEU A 609 -6.01 15.35 -5.33
CA LEU A 609 -4.96 16.16 -5.96
C LEU A 609 -4.08 15.31 -6.90
N PRO A 610 -4.63 14.84 -8.03
CA PRO A 610 -3.93 13.95 -8.97
C PRO A 610 -2.57 14.46 -9.43
N TYR A 611 -2.39 15.77 -9.54
CA TYR A 611 -1.14 16.40 -9.96
C TYR A 611 0.05 16.17 -9.01
N LEU A 612 -0.20 15.67 -7.79
CA LEU A 612 0.87 15.30 -6.87
C LEU A 612 1.39 13.88 -7.08
N CYS A 613 0.69 13.04 -7.84
CA CYS A 613 1.00 11.60 -7.93
C CYS A 613 2.45 11.33 -8.34
N ILE A 614 2.97 12.00 -9.38
CA ILE A 614 4.32 11.75 -9.88
C ILE A 614 5.40 12.22 -8.89
N VAL A 615 5.28 13.44 -8.35
CA VAL A 615 6.30 14.01 -7.46
C VAL A 615 6.35 13.29 -6.13
N VAL A 616 5.19 12.94 -5.58
CA VAL A 616 5.10 12.20 -4.32
C VAL A 616 5.52 10.74 -4.52
N GLY A 617 5.15 10.12 -5.65
CA GLY A 617 5.58 8.78 -6.02
C GLY A 617 7.11 8.67 -6.14
N ARG A 618 7.78 9.66 -6.73
CA ARG A 618 9.24 9.74 -6.78
C ARG A 618 9.87 9.90 -5.41
N LEU A 619 9.36 10.79 -4.57
CA LEU A 619 9.85 10.95 -3.19
C LEU A 619 9.64 9.70 -2.35
N SER A 620 8.49 9.03 -2.46
CA SER A 620 8.21 7.80 -1.72
C SER A 620 9.22 6.68 -2.04
N SER A 621 9.72 6.63 -3.27
CA SER A 621 10.75 5.66 -3.66
C SER A 621 12.13 5.95 -3.06
N GLN A 622 12.33 7.14 -2.49
CA GLN A 622 13.58 7.61 -1.89
C GLN A 622 13.59 7.56 -0.35
N LEU A 623 12.48 7.17 0.28
CA LEU A 623 12.34 7.17 1.76
C LEU A 623 13.45 6.40 2.49
N THR A 624 13.99 5.36 1.89
CA THR A 624 15.12 4.58 2.44
C THR A 624 16.50 5.17 2.13
N ARG A 625 16.57 6.24 1.33
CA ARG A 625 17.81 6.92 0.89
C ARG A 625 17.56 8.39 0.74
N TRP A 626 17.09 9.01 1.82
CA TRP A 626 16.68 10.40 1.83
C TRP A 626 17.89 11.35 1.75
N THR A 627 17.91 12.25 0.79
CA THR A 627 19.02 13.15 0.50
C THR A 627 18.61 14.62 0.58
N ALA A 628 19.57 15.53 0.48
CA ALA A 628 19.31 16.96 0.40
C ALA A 628 18.50 17.34 -0.86
N ASP A 629 18.61 16.58 -1.97
CA ASP A 629 17.72 16.74 -3.13
C ASP A 629 16.29 16.34 -2.80
N SER A 630 16.09 15.30 -1.98
CA SER A 630 14.76 14.90 -1.51
C SER A 630 14.12 16.01 -0.66
N ASP A 631 14.88 16.63 0.26
CA ASP A 631 14.42 17.81 1.04
C ASP A 631 14.02 18.96 0.13
N ARG A 632 14.83 19.28 -0.88
CA ARG A 632 14.58 20.34 -1.86
C ARG A 632 13.31 20.10 -2.66
N ARG A 633 13.09 18.86 -3.12
CA ARG A 633 11.88 18.44 -3.85
C ARG A 633 10.65 18.50 -2.95
N LEU A 634 10.75 18.01 -1.73
CA LEU A 634 9.66 18.07 -0.76
C LEU A 634 9.28 19.52 -0.44
N HIS A 635 10.27 20.38 -0.18
CA HIS A 635 10.06 21.80 0.06
C HIS A 635 9.32 22.49 -1.11
N ARG A 636 9.68 22.15 -2.35
CA ARG A 636 9.01 22.70 -3.54
C ARG A 636 7.54 22.33 -3.63
N ILE A 637 7.18 21.12 -3.25
CA ILE A 637 5.78 20.70 -3.20
C ILE A 637 4.99 21.54 -2.22
N TYR A 638 5.50 21.75 -0.99
CA TYR A 638 4.84 22.58 0.02
C TYR A 638 4.77 24.06 -0.38
N CYS A 639 5.81 24.58 -1.05
CA CYS A 639 5.77 25.91 -1.64
C CYS A 639 4.65 26.08 -2.68
N PHE A 640 4.41 25.07 -3.50
CA PHE A 640 3.31 25.07 -4.46
C PHE A 640 1.95 24.95 -3.77
N LEU A 641 1.81 24.04 -2.83
CA LEU A 641 0.55 23.76 -2.12
C LEU A 641 0.03 24.97 -1.38
N GLN A 642 0.90 25.79 -0.79
CA GLN A 642 0.49 27.01 -0.08
C GLN A 642 -0.43 27.91 -0.92
N ASP A 643 -0.16 28.04 -2.23
CA ASP A 643 -0.93 28.88 -3.15
C ASP A 643 -1.97 28.07 -3.97
N ALA A 644 -1.94 26.73 -3.87
CA ALA A 644 -2.75 25.83 -4.69
C ALA A 644 -3.97 25.25 -3.97
N LEU A 645 -4.22 25.63 -2.71
CA LEU A 645 -5.34 25.08 -1.91
C LEU A 645 -6.72 25.32 -2.56
N GLU A 646 -6.84 26.38 -3.34
CA GLU A 646 -8.08 26.71 -4.07
C GLU A 646 -8.16 26.08 -5.46
N ILE A 647 -7.15 25.27 -5.86
CA ILE A 647 -7.19 24.48 -7.10
C ILE A 647 -7.80 23.11 -6.76
N LYS A 648 -9.05 22.89 -7.13
CA LYS A 648 -9.83 21.71 -6.76
C LYS A 648 -10.20 20.90 -7.99
N LEU A 649 -10.24 19.57 -7.82
CA LEU A 649 -10.73 18.65 -8.84
C LEU A 649 -12.23 18.81 -8.99
N THR A 650 -12.74 18.89 -10.23
CA THR A 650 -14.17 18.98 -10.53
C THR A 650 -14.58 17.96 -11.57
N GLY A 651 -15.77 17.40 -11.41
CA GLY A 651 -16.43 16.56 -12.40
C GLY A 651 -17.80 17.10 -12.72
N THR A 652 -18.20 17.07 -13.99
CA THR A 652 -19.52 17.55 -14.43
C THR A 652 -20.16 16.55 -15.37
N LEU A 653 -21.39 16.14 -15.10
CA LEU A 653 -22.24 15.32 -15.98
C LEU A 653 -23.67 15.85 -16.01
N SER A 654 -24.44 15.40 -16.99
CA SER A 654 -25.87 15.66 -17.12
C SER A 654 -26.65 14.36 -17.13
N THR A 655 -27.91 14.41 -16.71
CA THR A 655 -28.85 13.30 -16.89
C THR A 655 -29.06 12.94 -18.36
N ALA A 656 -28.85 13.88 -19.29
CA ALA A 656 -28.88 13.61 -20.73
C ALA A 656 -27.73 12.69 -21.18
N ASP A 657 -26.58 12.71 -20.48
CA ASP A 657 -25.44 11.87 -20.83
C ASP A 657 -25.70 10.37 -20.57
N LEU A 658 -26.77 10.02 -19.81
CA LEU A 658 -27.05 8.65 -19.40
C LEU A 658 -27.01 7.63 -20.55
N LYS A 659 -27.51 8.02 -21.74
CA LYS A 659 -27.58 7.11 -22.89
C LYS A 659 -26.30 7.09 -23.75
N SER A 660 -25.50 8.15 -23.71
CA SER A 660 -24.40 8.41 -24.65
C SER A 660 -23.02 8.39 -24.00
N PHE A 661 -22.94 8.41 -22.63
CA PHE A 661 -21.63 8.45 -21.99
C PHE A 661 -20.78 7.23 -22.32
N LYS A 662 -19.49 7.45 -22.35
CA LYS A 662 -18.46 6.42 -22.51
C LYS A 662 -17.35 6.57 -21.48
N LEU A 663 -16.59 5.51 -21.27
CA LEU A 663 -15.38 5.52 -20.48
C LEU A 663 -14.20 5.98 -21.33
N GLY A 664 -13.40 6.94 -20.84
CA GLY A 664 -12.17 7.39 -21.46
C GLY A 664 -10.96 6.99 -20.61
N ALA A 665 -9.96 6.39 -21.23
CA ALA A 665 -8.71 6.00 -20.58
C ALA A 665 -7.51 6.64 -21.30
N TRP A 666 -6.59 7.25 -20.54
CA TRP A 666 -5.44 8.01 -21.03
C TRP A 666 -4.16 7.46 -20.42
N PRO A 667 -3.64 6.30 -20.87
CA PRO A 667 -2.33 5.79 -20.46
C PRO A 667 -1.22 6.66 -21.03
N ASP A 668 -0.10 6.79 -20.31
CA ASP A 668 1.13 7.45 -20.77
C ASP A 668 2.34 6.80 -20.09
N ALA A 669 3.53 6.94 -20.66
CA ALA A 669 4.78 6.58 -20.03
C ALA A 669 5.86 7.63 -20.24
N ASP A 670 6.72 7.85 -19.23
CA ASP A 670 8.02 8.43 -19.46
C ASP A 670 9.01 7.31 -19.84
N PHE A 671 9.93 7.60 -20.72
CA PHE A 671 11.02 6.66 -21.02
C PHE A 671 12.26 7.01 -20.21
N ASN A 672 12.75 6.06 -19.38
CA ASN A 672 13.94 6.23 -18.53
C ASN A 672 13.88 7.44 -17.56
N GLY A 673 12.68 7.80 -17.08
CA GLY A 673 12.49 9.00 -16.25
C GLY A 673 13.03 8.91 -14.82
N ASP A 674 13.33 7.72 -14.33
CA ASP A 674 14.00 7.54 -13.02
C ASP A 674 15.51 7.58 -13.18
N VAL A 675 16.13 8.68 -12.76
CA VAL A 675 17.58 8.93 -12.90
C VAL A 675 18.44 7.85 -12.23
N HIS A 676 17.95 7.23 -11.14
CA HIS A 676 18.74 6.26 -10.38
C HIS A 676 18.64 4.83 -10.92
N THR A 677 17.50 4.46 -11.48
CA THR A 677 17.23 3.07 -11.89
C THR A 677 17.04 2.92 -13.40
N THR A 678 17.03 4.02 -14.13
CA THR A 678 16.71 4.08 -15.58
C THR A 678 15.40 3.38 -15.92
N LYS A 679 14.47 3.31 -14.96
CA LYS A 679 13.15 2.72 -15.18
C LYS A 679 12.17 3.80 -15.61
N SER A 680 11.26 3.40 -16.46
CA SER A 680 10.13 4.21 -16.89
C SER A 680 9.04 4.29 -15.83
N THR A 681 8.21 5.34 -15.89
CA THR A 681 7.00 5.49 -15.09
C THR A 681 5.78 5.30 -15.98
N SER A 682 4.87 4.43 -15.58
CA SER A 682 3.54 4.33 -16.17
C SER A 682 2.57 5.23 -15.41
N GLY A 683 1.76 5.97 -16.15
CA GLY A 683 0.70 6.80 -15.62
C GLY A 683 -0.61 6.58 -16.35
N TYR A 684 -1.72 6.91 -15.72
CA TYR A 684 -3.02 6.86 -16.38
C TYR A 684 -4.04 7.80 -15.73
N TRP A 685 -5.02 8.18 -16.53
CA TRP A 685 -6.22 8.89 -16.12
C TRP A 685 -7.45 8.21 -16.71
N LEU A 686 -8.48 7.95 -15.88
CA LEU A 686 -9.79 7.44 -16.30
C LEU A 686 -10.89 8.42 -15.94
N GLU A 687 -11.83 8.60 -16.87
CA GLU A 687 -12.96 9.52 -16.72
C GLU A 687 -14.21 9.02 -17.43
N VAL A 688 -15.38 9.44 -16.96
CA VAL A 688 -16.61 9.38 -17.77
C VAL A 688 -16.60 10.56 -18.73
N ILE A 689 -16.84 10.27 -19.99
CA ILE A 689 -16.99 11.26 -21.06
C ILE A 689 -18.47 11.38 -21.41
N GLY A 690 -19.07 12.52 -21.05
CA GLY A 690 -20.43 12.89 -21.47
C GLY A 690 -20.42 13.74 -22.73
N ASP A 691 -21.62 14.12 -23.17
CA ASP A 691 -21.81 15.00 -24.31
C ASP A 691 -21.36 16.44 -24.04
N GLN A 692 -21.19 17.25 -25.06
CA GLN A 692 -20.80 18.66 -24.98
C GLN A 692 -19.51 18.92 -24.18
N GLY A 693 -18.60 17.93 -24.11
CA GLY A 693 -17.31 18.07 -23.43
C GLY A 693 -17.39 17.92 -21.91
N ARG A 694 -18.53 17.47 -21.35
CA ARG A 694 -18.66 17.14 -19.92
C ARG A 694 -17.77 15.96 -19.58
N ARG A 695 -17.15 16.01 -18.41
CA ARG A 695 -16.19 15.01 -17.93
C ARG A 695 -16.35 14.78 -16.44
N PHE A 696 -16.12 13.54 -16.02
CA PHE A 696 -16.13 13.19 -14.61
C PHE A 696 -14.95 12.27 -14.26
N PRO A 697 -14.09 12.63 -13.28
CA PRO A 697 -12.93 11.83 -12.91
C PRO A 697 -13.35 10.55 -12.20
N LEU A 698 -12.74 9.42 -12.55
CA LEU A 698 -12.99 8.13 -11.90
C LEU A 698 -11.76 7.63 -11.14
N CYS A 699 -10.64 7.43 -11.83
CA CYS A 699 -9.41 7.01 -11.19
C CYS A 699 -8.17 7.46 -11.97
N TRP A 700 -7.04 7.45 -11.27
CA TRP A 700 -5.75 7.84 -11.81
C TRP A 700 -4.62 7.18 -11.04
N GLY A 701 -3.44 7.16 -11.62
CA GLY A 701 -2.26 6.64 -10.96
C GLY A 701 -0.97 6.93 -11.68
N ALA A 702 0.12 6.85 -10.92
CA ALA A 702 1.49 6.91 -11.40
C ALA A 702 2.29 5.81 -10.72
N ARG A 703 3.00 4.98 -11.49
CA ARG A 703 3.77 3.86 -10.94
C ARG A 703 5.02 3.61 -11.75
N ARG A 704 6.17 3.47 -11.07
CA ARG A 704 7.41 3.04 -11.70
C ARG A 704 7.27 1.63 -12.25
N GLN A 705 7.71 1.41 -13.50
CA GLN A 705 7.68 0.09 -14.14
C GLN A 705 8.59 -0.92 -13.44
N GLY A 706 8.21 -2.18 -13.46
CA GLY A 706 8.95 -3.24 -12.76
C GLY A 706 10.31 -3.52 -13.38
N SER A 707 10.42 -3.45 -14.72
CA SER A 707 11.63 -3.70 -15.49
C SER A 707 12.02 -2.46 -16.29
N THR A 708 13.29 -2.36 -16.70
CA THR A 708 13.77 -1.31 -17.61
C THR A 708 13.28 -1.60 -19.03
N THR A 709 12.81 -0.59 -19.73
CA THR A 709 12.37 -0.63 -21.13
C THR A 709 13.49 -0.19 -22.06
N GLN A 710 13.48 -0.69 -23.30
CA GLN A 710 14.52 -0.47 -24.30
C GLN A 710 14.22 0.75 -25.21
N CYS A 711 12.96 1.14 -25.31
CA CYS A 711 12.52 2.27 -26.13
C CYS A 711 11.18 2.83 -25.64
N THR A 712 10.83 4.04 -26.12
CA THR A 712 9.58 4.71 -25.76
C THR A 712 8.35 3.86 -26.10
N ALA A 713 8.29 3.24 -27.26
CA ALA A 713 7.16 2.39 -27.66
C ALA A 713 6.95 1.18 -26.72
N GLU A 714 8.02 0.62 -26.18
CA GLU A 714 7.93 -0.43 -25.15
C GLU A 714 7.36 0.12 -23.84
N ALA A 715 7.86 1.27 -23.37
CA ALA A 715 7.38 1.91 -22.16
C ALA A 715 5.88 2.24 -22.24
N GLU A 716 5.44 2.80 -23.39
CA GLU A 716 4.03 3.12 -23.65
C GLU A 716 3.16 1.86 -23.69
N THR A 717 3.61 0.80 -24.40
CA THR A 717 2.87 -0.47 -24.43
C THR A 717 2.71 -1.10 -23.05
N VAL A 718 3.72 -1.01 -22.19
CA VAL A 718 3.65 -1.47 -20.79
C VAL A 718 2.63 -0.64 -20.00
N SER A 719 2.62 0.67 -20.18
CA SER A 719 1.68 1.57 -19.51
C SER A 719 0.25 1.31 -19.97
N LEU A 720 0.02 1.23 -21.28
CA LEU A 720 -1.28 0.96 -21.87
C LEU A 720 -1.82 -0.40 -21.38
N SER A 721 -1.01 -1.47 -21.46
CA SER A 721 -1.41 -2.79 -20.95
C SER A 721 -1.76 -2.77 -19.45
N SER A 722 -1.01 -2.03 -18.65
CA SER A 722 -1.30 -1.89 -17.22
C SER A 722 -2.61 -1.12 -16.98
N CYS A 723 -2.83 -0.02 -17.70
CA CYS A 723 -4.05 0.77 -17.63
C CYS A 723 -5.29 -0.05 -18.03
N VAL A 724 -5.22 -0.75 -19.16
CA VAL A 724 -6.32 -1.59 -19.66
C VAL A 724 -6.69 -2.66 -18.66
N LYS A 725 -5.72 -3.47 -18.21
CA LYS A 725 -5.99 -4.61 -17.31
C LYS A 725 -6.41 -4.21 -15.90
N ASN A 726 -5.77 -3.18 -15.33
CA ASN A 726 -5.91 -2.91 -13.90
C ASN A 726 -6.87 -1.75 -13.58
N ALA A 727 -7.29 -1.00 -14.61
CA ALA A 727 -8.16 0.16 -14.41
C ALA A 727 -9.34 0.21 -15.39
N ALA A 728 -9.11 0.13 -16.72
CA ALA A 728 -10.16 0.33 -17.71
C ALA A 728 -11.16 -0.84 -17.73
N ILE A 729 -10.70 -2.09 -17.85
CA ILE A 729 -11.56 -3.28 -17.84
C ILE A 729 -12.36 -3.38 -16.52
N PRO A 730 -11.75 -3.30 -15.32
CA PRO A 730 -12.52 -3.35 -14.09
C PRO A 730 -13.56 -2.23 -13.98
N MET A 731 -13.22 -0.99 -14.37
CA MET A 731 -14.14 0.14 -14.30
C MET A 731 -15.28 0.00 -15.33
N GLN A 732 -14.98 -0.46 -16.55
CA GLN A 732 -15.99 -0.74 -17.56
C GLN A 732 -16.98 -1.80 -17.05
N HIS A 733 -16.49 -2.92 -16.48
CA HIS A 733 -17.31 -3.96 -15.89
C HIS A 733 -18.20 -3.44 -14.75
N LEU A 734 -17.66 -2.58 -13.86
CA LEU A 734 -18.46 -1.94 -12.81
C LEU A 734 -19.62 -1.12 -13.38
N LEU A 735 -19.32 -0.26 -14.36
CA LEU A 735 -20.34 0.60 -14.99
C LEU A 735 -21.37 -0.23 -15.76
N GLU A 736 -20.96 -1.28 -16.47
CA GLU A 736 -21.86 -2.18 -17.20
C GLU A 736 -22.77 -2.95 -16.24
N THR A 737 -22.24 -3.40 -15.11
CA THR A 737 -23.03 -4.02 -14.05
C THR A 737 -24.05 -3.05 -13.47
N ILE A 738 -23.67 -1.78 -13.24
CA ILE A 738 -24.57 -0.76 -12.71
C ILE A 738 -25.69 -0.41 -13.72
N PHE A 739 -25.32 -0.18 -14.98
CA PHE A 739 -26.28 0.33 -15.97
C PHE A 739 -26.96 -0.75 -16.81
N GLN A 740 -26.60 -2.04 -16.60
CA GLN A 740 -27.11 -3.20 -17.35
C GLN A 740 -27.10 -3.01 -18.88
N ARG A 741 -26.04 -2.38 -19.39
CA ARG A 741 -25.80 -2.20 -20.81
C ARG A 741 -24.30 -2.15 -21.09
N GLU A 742 -23.93 -2.40 -22.31
CA GLU A 742 -22.54 -2.19 -22.78
C GLU A 742 -22.15 -0.72 -22.68
N ILE A 743 -20.95 -0.46 -22.15
CA ILE A 743 -20.36 0.86 -22.02
C ILE A 743 -19.13 0.93 -22.93
N ALA A 744 -19.19 1.78 -23.95
CA ALA A 744 -18.05 1.99 -24.83
C ALA A 744 -16.86 2.53 -24.02
N CYS A 745 -15.68 1.92 -24.23
CA CYS A 745 -14.42 2.37 -23.66
C CYS A 745 -13.47 2.83 -24.76
N GLU A 746 -13.00 4.07 -24.67
CA GLU A 746 -12.05 4.66 -25.62
C GLU A 746 -10.71 4.89 -24.92
N VAL A 747 -9.66 4.25 -25.45
CA VAL A 747 -8.28 4.36 -24.94
C VAL A 747 -7.51 5.30 -25.87
N PHE A 748 -6.96 6.36 -25.29
CA PHE A 748 -6.27 7.43 -26.01
C PHE A 748 -4.76 7.28 -25.85
N GLU A 749 -4.06 7.00 -26.94
CA GLU A 749 -2.62 6.78 -27.00
C GLU A 749 -1.96 7.80 -27.95
N ASP A 750 -0.87 8.42 -27.54
CA ASP A 750 -0.19 9.40 -28.39
C ASP A 750 1.01 8.82 -29.17
N ASN A 751 1.50 7.64 -28.80
CA ASN A 751 2.63 6.99 -29.47
C ASN A 751 2.20 6.15 -30.68
N SER A 752 2.47 6.64 -31.89
CA SER A 752 2.10 5.95 -33.13
C SER A 752 2.78 4.59 -33.30
N ALA A 753 3.98 4.38 -32.74
CA ALA A 753 4.69 3.10 -32.83
C ALA A 753 4.05 2.06 -31.91
N CYS A 754 3.60 2.47 -30.72
CA CYS A 754 2.81 1.65 -29.81
C CYS A 754 1.51 1.21 -30.48
N ILE A 755 0.71 2.14 -31.02
CA ILE A 755 -0.54 1.85 -31.73
C ILE A 755 -0.30 0.88 -32.89
N ALA A 756 0.74 1.10 -33.69
CA ALA A 756 1.07 0.24 -34.84
C ALA A 756 1.48 -1.18 -34.40
N ALA A 757 2.17 -1.33 -33.29
CA ALA A 757 2.54 -2.64 -32.75
C ALA A 757 1.30 -3.41 -32.24
N ILE A 758 0.42 -2.74 -31.49
CA ILE A 758 -0.83 -3.32 -31.00
C ILE A 758 -1.76 -3.70 -32.17
N LYS A 759 -1.93 -2.82 -33.14
CA LYS A 759 -2.76 -3.09 -34.33
C LYS A 759 -2.31 -4.31 -35.13
N ARG A 760 -1.04 -4.65 -35.10
CA ARG A 760 -0.51 -5.87 -35.75
C ARG A 760 -0.56 -7.11 -34.86
N GLY A 761 -0.79 -6.94 -33.55
CA GLY A 761 -0.70 -8.01 -32.55
C GLY A 761 0.72 -8.56 -32.35
N TYR A 762 1.69 -8.03 -33.07
CA TYR A 762 3.07 -8.50 -33.09
C TYR A 762 4.06 -7.40 -33.51
N SER A 763 5.24 -7.41 -32.90
CA SER A 763 6.36 -6.53 -33.27
C SER A 763 7.70 -7.25 -33.10
N PRO A 764 8.52 -7.34 -34.16
CA PRO A 764 9.85 -7.97 -34.09
C PRO A 764 10.77 -7.31 -33.04
N SER A 765 10.70 -5.99 -32.92
CA SER A 765 11.47 -5.20 -31.95
C SER A 765 11.01 -5.37 -30.50
N LEU A 766 9.74 -5.75 -30.26
CA LEU A 766 9.12 -5.88 -28.95
C LEU A 766 8.87 -7.34 -28.54
N LYS A 767 9.38 -8.33 -29.28
CA LYS A 767 9.15 -9.77 -29.00
C LYS A 767 9.60 -10.23 -27.60
N HIS A 768 10.54 -9.51 -26.98
CA HIS A 768 11.06 -9.81 -25.66
C HIS A 768 10.09 -9.42 -24.52
N MET A 769 9.12 -8.52 -24.77
CA MET A 769 8.21 -7.96 -23.74
C MET A 769 7.42 -9.04 -23.01
N MET A 770 7.02 -10.11 -23.68
CA MET A 770 6.31 -11.20 -23.03
C MET A 770 7.11 -11.84 -21.87
N ARG A 771 8.44 -11.93 -22.03
CA ARG A 771 9.33 -12.51 -21.00
C ARG A 771 9.82 -11.47 -19.99
N THR A 772 10.13 -10.27 -20.43
CA THR A 772 10.75 -9.22 -19.60
C THR A 772 9.72 -8.37 -18.85
N GLN A 773 8.61 -8.03 -19.51
CA GLN A 773 7.57 -7.15 -18.99
C GLN A 773 6.24 -7.88 -18.68
N ARG A 774 6.10 -9.15 -19.11
CA ARG A 774 4.86 -9.93 -19.03
C ARG A 774 3.67 -9.25 -19.73
N VAL A 775 3.94 -8.61 -20.87
CA VAL A 775 2.96 -7.92 -21.71
C VAL A 775 2.81 -8.67 -23.03
N SER A 776 1.58 -9.00 -23.40
CA SER A 776 1.22 -9.63 -24.67
C SER A 776 0.63 -8.60 -25.63
N LEU A 777 1.24 -8.45 -26.81
CA LEU A 777 0.68 -7.63 -27.90
C LEU A 777 -0.56 -8.30 -28.51
N GLY A 778 -0.61 -9.65 -28.54
CA GLY A 778 -1.77 -10.39 -29.00
C GLY A 778 -3.01 -10.09 -28.15
N PHE A 779 -2.87 -10.16 -26.80
CA PHE A 779 -3.97 -9.81 -25.89
C PHE A 779 -4.50 -8.38 -26.13
N LEU A 780 -3.61 -7.42 -26.36
CA LEU A 780 -4.05 -6.04 -26.65
C LEU A 780 -4.71 -5.94 -28.03
N HIS A 781 -4.23 -6.71 -29.01
CA HIS A 781 -4.83 -6.79 -30.33
C HIS A 781 -6.26 -7.33 -30.27
N GLU A 782 -6.47 -8.44 -29.55
CA GLU A 782 -7.79 -9.05 -29.34
C GLU A 782 -8.80 -8.05 -28.73
N ILE A 783 -8.37 -7.26 -27.74
CA ILE A 783 -9.25 -6.26 -27.09
C ILE A 783 -9.67 -5.14 -28.03
N PHE A 784 -8.76 -4.67 -28.90
CA PHE A 784 -8.99 -3.45 -29.67
C PHE A 784 -9.37 -3.70 -31.13
N PHE A 785 -9.08 -4.88 -31.69
CA PHE A 785 -9.16 -5.11 -33.13
C PHE A 785 -9.77 -6.45 -33.54
N GLU A 786 -9.94 -7.42 -32.62
CA GLU A 786 -10.68 -8.62 -32.93
C GLU A 786 -12.15 -8.43 -32.56
N ASP A 787 -13.00 -8.61 -33.53
CA ASP A 787 -14.44 -8.64 -33.34
C ASP A 787 -14.81 -9.98 -32.65
N GLU A 788 -15.55 -9.96 -31.53
CA GLU A 788 -16.20 -11.17 -31.03
C GLU A 788 -17.21 -11.63 -32.07
N TRP A 789 -16.95 -12.78 -32.64
CA TRP A 789 -17.89 -13.39 -33.58
C TRP A 789 -19.10 -13.93 -32.82
N ASP A 790 -20.23 -13.26 -32.90
CA ASP A 790 -21.52 -13.78 -32.45
C ASP A 790 -22.26 -14.37 -33.65
N PHE A 791 -22.71 -15.63 -33.49
CA PHE A 791 -23.41 -16.35 -34.54
C PHE A 791 -24.82 -15.80 -34.85
N ASP A 792 -25.35 -14.91 -33.98
CA ASP A 792 -26.72 -14.37 -34.10
C ASP A 792 -26.76 -12.88 -34.54
N GLU A 793 -25.63 -12.14 -34.58
CA GLU A 793 -25.57 -10.75 -35.06
C GLU A 793 -24.36 -10.54 -36.00
N GLU A 794 -24.62 -10.04 -37.20
CA GLU A 794 -23.62 -9.93 -38.27
C GLU A 794 -22.40 -9.03 -38.02
N LYS A 795 -22.30 -8.30 -36.93
CA LYS A 795 -21.10 -7.53 -36.49
C LYS A 795 -21.20 -7.09 -35.05
N LYS A 796 -20.23 -7.45 -34.21
CA LYS A 796 -19.98 -6.77 -32.94
C LYS A 796 -18.81 -5.79 -33.07
N ASN A 797 -18.98 -4.64 -32.44
CA ASN A 797 -17.89 -3.66 -32.27
C ASN A 797 -16.85 -4.22 -31.27
N PRO A 798 -15.55 -3.88 -31.44
CA PRO A 798 -14.54 -4.26 -30.46
C PRO A 798 -14.91 -3.74 -29.07
N LYS A 799 -14.56 -4.49 -28.01
CA LYS A 799 -14.85 -4.15 -26.61
C LYS A 799 -14.31 -2.78 -26.20
N MET A 800 -13.19 -2.37 -26.82
CA MET A 800 -12.57 -1.06 -26.61
C MET A 800 -12.05 -0.50 -27.93
N THR A 801 -12.02 0.80 -28.03
CA THR A 801 -11.43 1.51 -29.17
C THR A 801 -10.09 2.11 -28.80
N LEU A 802 -9.07 1.92 -29.65
CA LEU A 802 -7.76 2.55 -29.51
C LEU A 802 -7.67 3.77 -30.45
N THR A 803 -7.65 4.96 -29.89
CA THR A 803 -7.68 6.23 -30.60
C THR A 803 -6.33 6.94 -30.48
N LYS A 804 -5.81 7.42 -31.61
CA LYS A 804 -4.63 8.29 -31.64
C LYS A 804 -4.98 9.65 -31.04
N ALA A 805 -4.35 10.01 -29.93
CA ALA A 805 -4.47 11.33 -29.32
C ALA A 805 -3.35 12.26 -29.76
N ASP A 806 -3.61 13.57 -29.72
CA ASP A 806 -2.57 14.58 -29.81
C ASP A 806 -1.92 14.78 -28.44
N THR A 807 -0.60 14.77 -28.34
CA THR A 807 0.14 15.00 -27.12
C THR A 807 -0.27 16.31 -26.42
N ALA A 808 -0.68 17.34 -27.20
CA ALA A 808 -1.12 18.61 -26.60
C ALA A 808 -2.36 18.47 -25.70
N ILE A 809 -3.21 17.48 -25.92
CA ILE A 809 -4.44 17.23 -25.16
C ILE A 809 -4.38 15.96 -24.33
N HIS A 810 -3.21 15.29 -24.29
CA HIS A 810 -3.05 14.03 -23.60
C HIS A 810 -3.06 14.23 -22.09
N ARG A 811 -4.00 13.56 -21.38
CA ARG A 811 -4.21 13.70 -19.93
C ARG A 811 -3.22 12.90 -19.10
N GLY A 812 -2.59 11.87 -19.71
CA GLY A 812 -1.62 11.00 -19.06
C GLY A 812 -0.32 11.69 -18.71
N ASP A 813 0.13 12.69 -19.48
CA ASP A 813 1.45 13.34 -19.35
C ASP A 813 1.82 13.77 -17.92
N MET A 814 0.87 14.35 -17.18
CA MET A 814 1.15 14.84 -15.84
C MET A 814 1.37 13.74 -14.79
N PHE A 815 1.06 12.50 -15.13
CA PHE A 815 1.26 11.34 -14.23
C PHE A 815 2.61 10.66 -14.44
N THR A 816 3.35 11.05 -15.47
CA THR A 816 4.60 10.43 -15.85
C THR A 816 5.77 11.40 -15.94
N LYS A 817 5.53 12.64 -16.34
CA LYS A 817 6.55 13.64 -16.66
C LYS A 817 6.49 14.84 -15.72
N GLU A 818 7.66 15.35 -15.31
CA GLU A 818 7.78 16.67 -14.69
C GLU A 818 7.79 17.71 -15.80
N VAL A 819 6.61 18.28 -16.07
CA VAL A 819 6.41 19.23 -17.16
C VAL A 819 6.74 20.66 -16.74
N ASP A 820 7.03 21.54 -17.69
CA ASP A 820 7.21 22.98 -17.40
C ASP A 820 5.93 23.63 -16.86
N PRO A 821 6.01 24.80 -16.20
CA PRO A 821 4.85 25.42 -15.55
C PRO A 821 3.70 25.78 -16.49
N GLN A 822 3.99 26.07 -17.79
CA GLN A 822 2.95 26.39 -18.77
C GLN A 822 2.18 25.12 -19.16
N ARG A 823 2.90 24.04 -19.48
CA ARG A 823 2.32 22.73 -19.76
C ARG A 823 1.57 22.21 -18.53
N PHE A 824 2.09 22.39 -17.32
CA PHE A 824 1.42 22.02 -16.08
C PHE A 824 0.06 22.68 -15.93
N ALA A 825 -0.05 23.98 -16.22
CA ALA A 825 -1.34 24.69 -16.18
C ALA A 825 -2.34 24.12 -17.20
N VAL A 826 -1.87 23.76 -18.41
CA VAL A 826 -2.72 23.09 -19.43
C VAL A 826 -3.18 21.70 -18.93
N CYS A 827 -2.28 20.91 -18.34
CA CYS A 827 -2.61 19.60 -17.80
C CYS A 827 -3.66 19.69 -16.68
N LEU A 828 -3.57 20.69 -15.79
CA LEU A 828 -4.57 20.92 -14.75
C LEU A 828 -5.97 21.16 -15.36
N ASP A 829 -6.08 22.01 -16.38
CA ASP A 829 -7.35 22.28 -17.06
C ASP A 829 -7.91 21.03 -17.77
N LEU A 830 -7.03 20.24 -18.42
CA LEU A 830 -7.41 19.00 -19.10
C LEU A 830 -8.06 17.96 -18.19
N ILE A 831 -7.62 17.84 -16.93
CA ILE A 831 -8.15 16.87 -15.95
C ILE A 831 -9.24 17.47 -15.06
N GLY A 832 -9.68 18.71 -15.32
CA GLY A 832 -10.78 19.34 -14.59
C GLY A 832 -10.38 19.97 -13.27
N MET A 833 -9.09 20.30 -13.05
CA MET A 833 -8.66 21.08 -11.89
C MET A 833 -8.99 22.55 -12.11
N LYS A 834 -9.87 23.10 -11.29
CA LYS A 834 -10.35 24.49 -11.39
C LYS A 834 -9.97 25.30 -10.15
N ARG A 835 -9.64 26.58 -10.34
CA ARG A 835 -9.48 27.51 -9.23
C ARG A 835 -10.85 28.01 -8.79
N MET A 836 -11.14 27.85 -7.51
CA MET A 836 -12.41 28.21 -6.89
C MET A 836 -12.27 29.55 -6.14
N ASP A 837 -11.99 30.63 -6.87
CA ASP A 837 -11.85 31.96 -6.24
C ASP A 837 -13.25 32.51 -5.88
N GLY A 838 -13.52 32.62 -4.59
CA GLY A 838 -14.65 33.38 -4.07
C GLY A 838 -14.38 34.88 -4.15
N GLY A 839 -14.53 35.52 -5.30
CA GLY A 839 -14.41 36.96 -5.39
C GLY A 839 -13.79 37.50 -6.68
N ALA A 840 -14.41 38.43 -7.30
CA ALA A 840 -14.04 39.07 -8.55
C ALA A 840 -12.59 39.58 -8.59
N SER A 841 -12.00 39.40 -9.76
CA SER A 841 -10.84 40.08 -10.35
C SER A 841 -9.44 39.52 -10.05
N SER A 842 -8.94 38.80 -11.04
CA SER A 842 -7.69 39.24 -11.67
C SER A 842 -7.67 38.78 -13.12
N SER A 843 -8.11 39.69 -13.99
CA SER A 843 -8.25 39.58 -15.43
C SER A 843 -6.93 39.46 -16.23
N LYS A 844 -5.79 39.25 -15.57
CA LYS A 844 -4.48 39.13 -16.25
C LYS A 844 -3.99 37.71 -16.44
N ALA A 845 -4.34 36.75 -15.59
CA ALA A 845 -3.99 35.34 -15.80
C ALA A 845 -5.02 34.62 -16.68
N LEU A 846 -6.28 35.07 -16.68
CA LEU A 846 -7.33 34.58 -17.57
C LEU A 846 -7.22 35.13 -19.01
N ALA A 847 -6.47 36.20 -19.28
CA ALA A 847 -6.26 36.71 -20.63
C ALA A 847 -5.43 35.74 -21.50
N LEU A 848 -4.54 34.94 -20.90
CA LEU A 848 -3.81 33.87 -21.60
C LEU A 848 -4.69 32.64 -21.89
N SER A 849 -5.68 32.34 -21.07
CA SER A 849 -6.62 31.22 -21.30
C SER A 849 -7.73 31.58 -22.29
N ARG A 850 -8.14 32.85 -22.36
CA ARG A 850 -9.13 33.32 -23.34
C ARG A 850 -8.55 33.45 -24.75
N SER A 851 -7.25 33.72 -24.92
CA SER A 851 -6.60 33.71 -26.23
C SER A 851 -6.54 32.28 -26.81
N GLY A 852 -6.43 31.23 -25.96
CA GLY A 852 -6.49 29.83 -26.37
C GLY A 852 -7.85 29.41 -26.93
N ARG A 853 -8.99 29.88 -26.34
CA ARG A 853 -10.33 29.53 -26.82
C ARG A 853 -10.65 30.10 -28.21
N TRP A 854 -10.12 31.26 -28.58
CA TRP A 854 -10.31 31.82 -29.92
C TRP A 854 -9.42 31.17 -30.98
N THR A 855 -8.25 30.72 -30.62
CA THR A 855 -7.34 29.98 -31.55
C THR A 855 -7.92 28.62 -31.92
N TRP A 856 -8.64 27.94 -31.03
CA TRP A 856 -9.32 26.66 -31.27
C TRP A 856 -10.48 26.78 -32.27
N MET A 857 -11.27 27.84 -32.20
CA MET A 857 -12.34 28.06 -33.20
C MET A 857 -11.82 28.38 -34.60
N LEU A 858 -10.64 28.96 -34.71
CA LEU A 858 -10.00 29.26 -35.99
C LEU A 858 -9.30 28.05 -36.62
N LEU A 859 -8.74 27.15 -35.82
CA LEU A 859 -8.13 25.90 -36.29
C LEU A 859 -9.19 24.90 -36.79
N LEU A 860 -10.34 24.78 -36.11
CA LEU A 860 -11.46 23.95 -36.57
C LEU A 860 -12.12 24.45 -37.86
N ARG A 861 -12.09 25.77 -38.13
CA ARG A 861 -12.60 26.34 -39.40
C ARG A 861 -11.65 26.19 -40.57
N ARG A 862 -10.37 25.87 -40.39
CA ARG A 862 -9.40 25.65 -41.49
C ARG A 862 -9.43 24.26 -42.09
N HIS A 863 -10.04 23.27 -41.48
CA HIS A 863 -10.12 21.90 -41.97
C HIS A 863 -11.48 21.51 -42.59
N ALA A 864 -12.43 22.44 -42.68
CA ALA A 864 -13.72 22.22 -43.33
C ALA A 864 -13.84 23.11 -44.58
N ARG A 865 -13.16 22.80 -45.67
CA ARG A 865 -13.55 23.24 -47.02
C ARG A 865 -13.66 22.03 -47.94
N PRO A 866 -14.80 21.93 -48.67
CA PRO A 866 -15.04 20.83 -49.60
C PRO A 866 -14.23 21.03 -50.90
N ARG A 867 -13.71 19.95 -51.45
CA ARG A 867 -13.15 19.91 -52.76
C ARG A 867 -14.27 19.96 -53.80
N GLY A 868 -14.34 21.06 -54.54
CA GLY A 868 -15.15 21.21 -55.75
C GLY A 868 -14.28 21.00 -56.98
N SER A 869 -14.80 20.23 -57.88
CA SER A 869 -14.29 19.85 -59.21
C SER A 869 -14.01 21.00 -60.14
N GLY A 870 -12.95 20.93 -60.92
CA GLY A 870 -12.73 21.83 -62.08
C GLY A 870 -11.54 21.41 -62.93
N VAL A 871 -11.84 20.76 -64.02
CA VAL A 871 -10.98 20.36 -65.13
C VAL A 871 -10.44 21.58 -65.84
N THR A 872 -9.12 21.62 -66.17
CA THR A 872 -8.65 21.97 -67.50
C THR A 872 -7.17 21.58 -67.76
N ARG A 873 -6.96 21.00 -68.91
CA ARG A 873 -5.71 20.59 -69.55
C ARG A 873 -4.83 21.78 -69.94
N ARG A 874 -3.50 21.60 -69.89
CA ARG A 874 -2.60 21.82 -71.08
C ARG A 874 -1.17 21.44 -70.77
N ASN A 875 -0.72 20.54 -71.63
CA ASN A 875 0.59 20.14 -72.12
C ASN A 875 1.76 21.12 -71.95
N PHE A 876 2.95 20.62 -71.64
CA PHE A 876 4.12 20.51 -72.52
C PHE A 876 5.27 19.75 -71.79
N LEU A 877 5.78 18.74 -72.52
CA LEU A 877 7.06 18.05 -72.34
C LEU A 877 8.09 18.75 -73.25
N PRO A 878 9.39 18.41 -73.42
CA PRO A 878 10.27 17.51 -72.64
C PRO A 878 11.76 17.99 -72.55
N GLY A 879 12.62 17.14 -71.96
CA GLY A 879 14.07 17.11 -72.26
C GLY A 879 14.91 17.38 -71.00
N GLY A 880 15.92 16.62 -70.62
CA GLY A 880 16.70 15.58 -71.29
C GLY A 880 17.84 15.23 -70.33
N LYS A 881 18.12 13.95 -70.23
CA LYS A 881 19.41 13.23 -70.11
C LYS A 881 20.63 13.94 -69.44
N THR A 882 21.34 13.35 -68.54
CA THR A 882 22.39 12.31 -68.57
C THR A 882 23.00 12.17 -67.20
N ALA A 883 23.11 11.03 -66.62
CA ALA A 883 24.05 9.92 -66.74
C ALA A 883 25.33 10.06 -65.90
N LEU A 884 25.51 9.09 -65.04
CA LEU A 884 26.71 8.29 -64.87
C LEU A 884 27.70 8.58 -63.70
N LYS A 885 27.86 7.49 -62.91
CA LYS A 885 29.13 6.92 -62.33
C LYS A 885 29.61 7.58 -61.01
N SER A 886 30.05 6.91 -60.05
CA SER A 886 30.57 5.56 -59.77
C SER A 886 30.91 5.43 -58.28
N GLN A 887 30.77 4.26 -57.76
CA GLN A 887 31.44 3.76 -56.52
C GLN A 887 32.98 3.74 -56.75
N PRO A 888 33.87 3.41 -55.79
CA PRO A 888 33.63 2.57 -54.59
C PRO A 888 34.59 2.85 -53.37
N ARG A 889 34.29 2.05 -52.28
CA ARG A 889 35.24 1.37 -51.37
C ARG A 889 36.11 2.13 -50.39
N GLY A 890 36.11 1.58 -49.17
CA GLY A 890 37.23 1.46 -48.23
C GLY A 890 36.77 1.70 -46.80
N MET A 891 36.40 0.69 -46.01
CA MET A 891 37.20 -0.13 -45.07
C MET A 891 38.08 0.68 -44.09
N TRP A 892 37.86 0.38 -42.85
CA TRP A 892 38.69 -0.10 -41.75
C TRP A 892 38.42 0.55 -40.38
N PHE A 893 38.06 -0.35 -39.43
CA PHE A 893 38.61 -0.55 -38.02
C PHE A 893 38.69 0.65 -37.07
N SER A 894 38.25 0.58 -35.89
CA SER A 894 38.39 -0.24 -34.70
C SER A 894 38.59 0.63 -33.45
N LEU A 895 38.04 0.14 -32.37
CA LEU A 895 38.48 0.33 -30.99
C LEU A 895 38.34 1.72 -30.33
N ILE A 896 37.55 1.91 -29.41
CA ILE A 896 37.63 1.51 -28.00
C ILE A 896 36.22 1.57 -27.41
#